data_55bc1cd1e9e72236e9fb09d99cb1ca22
#
_entry.id   55bc1cd1e9e72236e9fb09d99cb1ca22
#
_cell.length_a   1.000
_cell.length_b   1.000
_cell.length_c   1.000
_cell.angle_alpha   90.00
_cell.angle_beta   90.00
_cell.angle_gamma   90.00
#
_symmetry.space_group_name_H-M   'P 1'
#
loop_
_entity.id
_entity.type
_entity.pdbx_description
1 polymer ?
#
loop_
_entity_poly.entity_id
_entity_poly.type
_entity_poly.pdbx_seq_one_letter_code
_entity_poly.pdbx_strand_id
1 'polypeptide(L)'
;MSTTAPFGTWPSPITPGIITTRTVLLSQVRVDGADTYWVEQRASQAGRNVLLRRNGDGQIGEVLPLTPADELVDVRTRVHEYGGRAYAVDSGIIVVSHAGDGRLYRYDVAHRMRGLVPLTIYGDVRHGDLEIDTGRGLVYAVREDHRGGGEAVNTLVAIPLDGSAARDDSRVRTLVSGTDFVVAPTLSPDGEHLAWITWDHPGMPWDNASLHVGDLGPDGTLGEQTLVDGGDGHSVSEPRWTEECELVHGSNASGFWNLYRTEGFPVRGTNRTGWSEKLRTRPLHPAEATFTNPASWQLGPHSFDVLDSEHIITSWARDAVSHLGTIKLANGELEEWNVGWQPIGNVASNTGRVVMLASNEMSMPSIVEVKNGTVKVLRGSGEFVPEGTGVSFPEPVSWPTSDGATAHGFYYPPTSASHTGPDGELAPLIVNVHGGPTATAVPGYDLRIQYWTSRGFGYLDVNYRGSMGYGTGYRKALEGKWGIYDADDCVNGAQHLVDAGLVDPRRIAIRGGSAGGFTVLSAISRSSVFTAASSCFGVTDLKRLVRTTHKFESHYIGQLMGTQDIDDPVLDERSPINHIEDINVPLLLIQGSEDPIVPAEQATAMYQALKEAGAPVALEVFQGEGHGFRLAANIRRRYEAELSFYRQVWRIGAASSEAEGQDEETFTVKVENLH
;
A
#
# COMPACT_ATOMS: atom_id res chain seq x y z
N MET A 1 39.40 -11.02 1.61
CA MET A 1 39.81 -9.75 0.96
C MET A 1 38.74 -9.45 -0.06
N SER A 2 38.24 -8.24 -0.11
CA SER A 2 37.28 -7.82 -1.14
C SER A 2 38.00 -7.68 -2.49
N THR A 3 37.31 -8.06 -3.57
CA THR A 3 37.76 -7.85 -4.94
C THR A 3 37.40 -6.46 -5.40
N THR A 4 38.35 -5.70 -5.94
CA THR A 4 38.08 -4.41 -6.56
C THR A 4 37.51 -4.61 -7.95
N ALA A 5 36.26 -4.10 -8.19
CA ALA A 5 35.58 -4.14 -9.47
C ALA A 5 34.77 -2.87 -9.69
N PRO A 6 34.58 -2.42 -10.95
CA PRO A 6 33.80 -1.22 -11.27
C PRO A 6 32.38 -1.32 -10.71
N PHE A 7 31.86 -0.20 -10.23
CA PHE A 7 30.47 -0.12 -9.76
C PHE A 7 29.47 -0.50 -10.89
N GLY A 8 28.40 -1.19 -10.54
CA GLY A 8 27.41 -1.70 -11.48
C GLY A 8 27.75 -3.06 -12.11
N THR A 9 28.98 -3.57 -11.87
CA THR A 9 29.42 -4.89 -12.40
C THR A 9 29.52 -5.98 -11.35
N TRP A 10 29.27 -5.67 -10.07
CA TRP A 10 29.46 -6.63 -8.99
C TRP A 10 28.50 -7.82 -9.14
N PRO A 11 28.97 -9.05 -9.05
CA PRO A 11 28.11 -10.21 -8.98
C PRO A 11 27.28 -10.17 -7.69
N SER A 12 26.04 -10.55 -7.78
CA SER A 12 25.12 -10.52 -6.62
C SER A 12 24.41 -11.86 -6.47
N PRO A 13 24.34 -12.41 -5.25
CA PRO A 13 23.54 -13.59 -4.98
C PRO A 13 22.02 -13.30 -4.99
N ILE A 14 21.60 -12.02 -5.00
CA ILE A 14 20.19 -11.64 -5.07
C ILE A 14 19.77 -11.61 -6.54
N THR A 15 19.25 -12.75 -7.02
CA THR A 15 18.73 -12.86 -8.38
C THR A 15 17.26 -12.44 -8.45
N PRO A 16 16.73 -12.05 -9.63
CA PRO A 16 15.29 -11.81 -9.79
C PRO A 16 14.45 -13.05 -9.45
N GLY A 17 14.99 -14.25 -9.66
CA GLY A 17 14.38 -15.52 -9.24
C GLY A 17 14.14 -15.59 -7.73
N ILE A 18 15.09 -15.15 -6.91
CA ILE A 18 14.92 -15.12 -5.45
C ILE A 18 13.79 -14.15 -5.05
N ILE A 19 13.73 -12.96 -5.68
CA ILE A 19 12.67 -11.97 -5.42
C ILE A 19 11.28 -12.54 -5.74
N THR A 20 11.15 -13.46 -6.67
CA THR A 20 9.83 -13.92 -7.17
C THR A 20 9.40 -15.29 -6.69
N THR A 21 10.35 -16.24 -6.49
CA THR A 21 9.98 -17.63 -6.20
C THR A 21 10.10 -18.01 -4.73
N ARG A 22 10.92 -17.28 -3.98
CA ARG A 22 11.16 -17.53 -2.55
C ARG A 22 10.53 -16.51 -1.62
N THR A 23 9.72 -15.59 -2.16
CA THR A 23 9.04 -14.57 -1.38
C THR A 23 7.54 -14.62 -1.59
N VAL A 24 6.80 -14.28 -0.52
CA VAL A 24 5.36 -14.05 -0.54
C VAL A 24 5.08 -12.65 0.01
N LEU A 25 4.04 -11.99 -0.47
CA LEU A 25 3.57 -10.77 0.18
C LEU A 25 2.61 -11.15 1.29
N LEU A 26 2.92 -10.72 2.52
CA LEU A 26 2.11 -10.94 3.71
C LEU A 26 1.22 -9.74 3.96
N SER A 27 -0.03 -9.96 4.32
CA SER A 27 -1.00 -8.89 4.59
C SER A 27 -2.17 -9.34 5.46
N GLN A 28 -2.98 -8.37 5.89
CA GLN A 28 -4.29 -8.58 6.53
C GLN A 28 -4.21 -9.51 7.75
N VAL A 29 -3.27 -9.27 8.65
CA VAL A 29 -3.11 -10.05 9.90
C VAL A 29 -4.35 -9.87 10.79
N ARG A 30 -4.88 -10.97 11.32
CA ARG A 30 -6.00 -11.02 12.28
C ARG A 30 -5.72 -12.06 13.36
N VAL A 31 -6.33 -11.87 14.52
CA VAL A 31 -6.30 -12.83 15.63
C VAL A 31 -7.72 -13.22 16.02
N ASP A 32 -7.94 -14.48 16.36
CA ASP A 32 -9.20 -15.02 16.88
C ASP A 32 -8.85 -16.05 17.96
N GLY A 33 -9.05 -15.71 19.22
CA GLY A 33 -8.59 -16.52 20.35
C GLY A 33 -7.08 -16.79 20.28
N ALA A 34 -6.69 -18.07 20.27
CA ALA A 34 -5.30 -18.51 20.16
C ALA A 34 -4.77 -18.54 18.72
N ASP A 35 -5.66 -18.40 17.75
CA ASP A 35 -5.33 -18.51 16.34
C ASP A 35 -4.84 -17.19 15.74
N THR A 36 -4.00 -17.28 14.73
CA THR A 36 -3.55 -16.13 13.92
C THR A 36 -3.83 -16.43 12.46
N TYR A 37 -4.40 -15.45 11.76
CA TYR A 37 -4.75 -15.52 10.35
C TYR A 37 -4.02 -14.44 9.57
N TRP A 38 -3.67 -14.72 8.29
CA TRP A 38 -3.11 -13.75 7.36
C TRP A 38 -3.32 -14.18 5.91
N VAL A 39 -3.12 -13.25 5.01
CA VAL A 39 -3.14 -13.50 3.58
C VAL A 39 -1.71 -13.54 3.04
N GLU A 40 -1.41 -14.56 2.23
CA GLU A 40 -0.19 -14.66 1.41
C GLU A 40 -0.53 -14.46 -0.07
N GLN A 41 0.03 -13.45 -0.72
CA GLN A 41 0.03 -13.39 -2.18
C GLN A 41 1.23 -14.19 -2.72
N ARG A 42 0.96 -15.17 -3.57
CA ARG A 42 1.96 -16.11 -4.08
C ARG A 42 2.18 -15.94 -5.58
N ALA A 43 3.29 -15.32 -5.98
CA ALA A 43 3.65 -15.14 -7.39
C ALA A 43 3.80 -16.49 -8.12
N SER A 44 4.25 -17.54 -7.42
CA SER A 44 4.34 -18.92 -7.94
C SER A 44 2.97 -19.58 -8.21
N GLN A 45 1.87 -19.01 -7.70
CA GLN A 45 0.50 -19.45 -7.93
C GLN A 45 -0.31 -18.41 -8.72
N ALA A 46 0.29 -17.82 -9.74
CA ALA A 46 -0.31 -16.76 -10.57
C ALA A 46 -0.81 -15.55 -9.75
N GLY A 47 -0.12 -15.21 -8.65
CA GLY A 47 -0.49 -14.10 -7.79
C GLY A 47 -1.71 -14.32 -6.91
N ARG A 48 -2.16 -15.57 -6.70
CA ARG A 48 -3.29 -15.92 -5.84
C ARG A 48 -3.05 -15.48 -4.39
N ASN A 49 -4.06 -14.93 -3.76
CA ASN A 49 -4.08 -14.62 -2.33
C ASN A 49 -4.67 -15.79 -1.55
N VAL A 50 -3.88 -16.33 -0.65
CA VAL A 50 -4.19 -17.53 0.12
C VAL A 50 -4.39 -17.16 1.58
N LEU A 51 -5.52 -17.56 2.18
CA LEU A 51 -5.74 -17.40 3.61
C LEU A 51 -5.06 -18.52 4.39
N LEU A 52 -4.12 -18.16 5.25
CA LEU A 52 -3.41 -19.03 6.16
C LEU A 52 -3.97 -18.89 7.58
N ARG A 53 -3.90 -19.98 8.33
CA ARG A 53 -4.15 -20.03 9.77
C ARG A 53 -3.00 -20.71 10.46
N ARG A 54 -2.51 -20.07 11.52
CA ARG A 54 -1.68 -20.71 12.55
C ARG A 54 -2.60 -20.97 13.76
N ASN A 55 -2.82 -22.24 14.08
CA ASN A 55 -3.64 -22.59 15.25
C ASN A 55 -2.87 -22.40 16.56
N GLY A 56 -3.57 -22.53 17.70
CA GLY A 56 -2.99 -22.41 19.03
C GLY A 56 -1.82 -23.39 19.31
N ASP A 57 -1.79 -24.55 18.63
CA ASP A 57 -0.70 -25.53 18.71
C ASP A 57 0.51 -25.15 17.84
N GLY A 58 0.40 -24.08 17.04
CA GLY A 58 1.47 -23.59 16.19
C GLY A 58 1.51 -24.18 14.78
N GLN A 59 0.55 -25.01 14.40
CA GLN A 59 0.46 -25.57 13.05
C GLN A 59 -0.05 -24.53 12.07
N ILE A 60 0.63 -24.39 10.91
CA ILE A 60 0.29 -23.45 9.85
C ILE A 60 -0.25 -24.23 8.65
N GLY A 61 -1.35 -23.76 8.06
CA GLY A 61 -1.91 -24.33 6.85
C GLY A 61 -2.93 -23.42 6.15
N GLU A 62 -3.21 -23.72 4.89
CA GLU A 62 -4.33 -23.10 4.17
C GLU A 62 -5.62 -23.53 4.86
N VAL A 63 -6.50 -22.56 5.15
CA VAL A 63 -7.70 -22.85 5.97
C VAL A 63 -8.95 -23.12 5.12
N LEU A 64 -9.03 -22.55 3.92
CA LEU A 64 -10.23 -22.62 3.09
C LEU A 64 -10.21 -23.86 2.18
N PRO A 65 -11.33 -24.62 2.09
CA PRO A 65 -11.48 -25.64 1.07
C PRO A 65 -11.77 -25.03 -0.31
N LEU A 66 -11.94 -25.88 -1.32
CA LEU A 66 -12.39 -25.46 -2.64
C LEU A 66 -13.80 -24.83 -2.57
N THR A 67 -14.10 -23.94 -3.52
CA THR A 67 -15.45 -23.41 -3.72
C THR A 67 -16.44 -24.53 -4.09
N PRO A 68 -17.75 -24.30 -4.02
CA PRO A 68 -18.75 -25.27 -4.55
C PRO A 68 -18.60 -25.56 -6.05
N ALA A 69 -17.87 -24.74 -6.79
CA ALA A 69 -17.51 -24.95 -8.20
C ALA A 69 -16.18 -25.70 -8.39
N ASP A 70 -15.59 -26.23 -7.31
CA ASP A 70 -14.32 -26.97 -7.28
C ASP A 70 -13.09 -26.09 -7.65
N GLU A 71 -13.15 -24.80 -7.33
CA GLU A 71 -12.08 -23.82 -7.59
C GLU A 71 -11.30 -23.49 -6.31
N LEU A 72 -10.01 -23.14 -6.47
CA LEU A 72 -9.20 -22.59 -5.39
C LEU A 72 -9.66 -21.17 -5.05
N VAL A 73 -9.82 -20.88 -3.77
CA VAL A 73 -10.19 -19.52 -3.33
C VAL A 73 -9.01 -18.55 -3.53
N ASP A 74 -9.27 -17.44 -4.23
CA ASP A 74 -8.43 -16.25 -4.24
C ASP A 74 -9.05 -15.21 -3.30
N VAL A 75 -8.44 -14.99 -2.13
CA VAL A 75 -8.96 -14.11 -1.07
C VAL A 75 -8.68 -12.66 -1.41
N ARG A 76 -9.55 -12.08 -2.22
CA ARG A 76 -9.40 -10.74 -2.75
C ARG A 76 -10.73 -10.12 -3.10
N THR A 77 -10.85 -8.81 -2.85
CA THR A 77 -11.91 -7.95 -3.39
C THR A 77 -11.31 -6.89 -4.29
N ARG A 78 -12.15 -6.27 -5.11
CA ARG A 78 -11.81 -5.12 -5.96
C ARG A 78 -12.66 -3.90 -5.60
N VAL A 79 -13.21 -3.83 -4.40
CA VAL A 79 -13.85 -2.59 -3.93
C VAL A 79 -12.86 -1.45 -4.03
N HIS A 80 -13.28 -0.31 -4.58
CA HIS A 80 -12.44 0.86 -4.90
C HIS A 80 -11.24 0.54 -5.84
N GLU A 81 -11.27 -0.56 -6.60
CA GLU A 81 -10.22 -1.17 -7.42
C GLU A 81 -9.01 -1.72 -6.64
N TYR A 82 -8.67 -1.15 -5.47
CA TYR A 82 -7.50 -1.53 -4.67
C TYR A 82 -7.77 -2.64 -3.65
N GLY A 83 -9.03 -2.86 -3.28
CA GLY A 83 -9.43 -3.92 -2.36
C GLY A 83 -8.92 -3.72 -0.92
N GLY A 84 -8.51 -4.80 -0.30
CA GLY A 84 -8.15 -4.87 1.12
C GLY A 84 -9.29 -5.47 1.95
N ARG A 85 -8.99 -5.88 3.19
CA ARG A 85 -9.92 -6.50 4.16
C ARG A 85 -10.92 -7.47 3.50
N ALA A 86 -10.36 -8.41 2.72
CA ALA A 86 -11.12 -9.37 1.93
C ALA A 86 -11.64 -10.55 2.76
N TYR A 87 -11.32 -10.60 4.06
CA TYR A 87 -11.87 -11.57 4.99
C TYR A 87 -12.08 -10.98 6.38
N ALA A 88 -12.97 -11.59 7.12
CA ALA A 88 -13.13 -11.41 8.56
C ALA A 88 -13.16 -12.78 9.25
N VAL A 89 -12.82 -12.81 10.52
CA VAL A 89 -12.91 -13.98 11.38
C VAL A 89 -13.42 -13.57 12.76
N ASP A 90 -14.39 -14.33 13.28
CA ASP A 90 -14.88 -14.20 14.64
C ASP A 90 -15.38 -15.56 15.13
N SER A 91 -14.89 -16.00 16.30
CA SER A 91 -15.30 -17.24 16.98
C SER A 91 -15.22 -18.48 16.05
N GLY A 92 -14.19 -18.54 15.20
CA GLY A 92 -13.96 -19.62 14.23
C GLY A 92 -14.86 -19.58 12.99
N ILE A 93 -15.71 -18.58 12.83
CA ILE A 93 -16.45 -18.30 11.59
C ILE A 93 -15.61 -17.36 10.73
N ILE A 94 -15.34 -17.77 9.49
CA ILE A 94 -14.61 -16.99 8.49
C ILE A 94 -15.62 -16.56 7.42
N VAL A 95 -15.62 -15.27 7.06
CA VAL A 95 -16.26 -14.75 5.86
C VAL A 95 -15.19 -14.24 4.92
N VAL A 96 -15.27 -14.59 3.64
CA VAL A 96 -14.24 -14.27 2.66
C VAL A 96 -14.85 -13.80 1.34
N SER A 97 -14.24 -12.79 0.73
CA SER A 97 -14.51 -12.37 -0.65
C SER A 97 -13.62 -13.18 -1.60
N HIS A 98 -14.23 -13.83 -2.59
CA HIS A 98 -13.53 -14.60 -3.61
C HIS A 98 -13.43 -13.82 -4.91
N ALA A 99 -12.20 -13.59 -5.40
CA ALA A 99 -11.96 -12.80 -6.61
C ALA A 99 -12.50 -13.46 -7.89
N GLY A 100 -12.62 -14.79 -7.92
CA GLY A 100 -13.02 -15.53 -9.11
C GLY A 100 -14.46 -15.26 -9.54
N ASP A 101 -15.39 -15.08 -8.58
CA ASP A 101 -16.81 -14.84 -8.86
C ASP A 101 -17.42 -13.62 -8.15
N GLY A 102 -16.60 -12.87 -7.38
CA GLY A 102 -17.03 -11.67 -6.64
C GLY A 102 -17.93 -11.92 -5.43
N ARG A 103 -18.21 -13.19 -5.09
CA ARG A 103 -19.12 -13.57 -4.01
C ARG A 103 -18.44 -13.58 -2.64
N LEU A 104 -19.26 -13.38 -1.60
CA LEU A 104 -18.89 -13.73 -0.23
C LEU A 104 -19.21 -15.19 0.06
N TYR A 105 -18.30 -15.83 0.79
CA TYR A 105 -18.45 -17.18 1.28
C TYR A 105 -18.21 -17.24 2.79
N ARG A 106 -18.99 -18.05 3.49
CA ARG A 106 -18.77 -18.41 4.89
C ARG A 106 -18.10 -19.77 5.00
N TYR A 107 -17.12 -19.87 5.90
CA TYR A 107 -16.52 -21.12 6.32
C TYR A 107 -16.51 -21.23 7.85
N ASP A 108 -16.83 -22.41 8.39
CA ASP A 108 -16.82 -22.69 9.82
C ASP A 108 -15.69 -23.66 10.14
N VAL A 109 -14.68 -23.18 10.88
CA VAL A 109 -13.49 -23.97 11.22
C VAL A 109 -13.81 -25.19 12.07
N ALA A 110 -14.84 -25.12 12.91
CA ALA A 110 -15.28 -26.24 13.73
C ALA A 110 -16.11 -27.29 12.92
N HIS A 111 -16.80 -26.84 11.87
CA HIS A 111 -17.68 -27.66 11.06
C HIS A 111 -17.19 -27.83 9.62
N ARG A 112 -15.93 -28.21 9.45
CA ARG A 112 -15.20 -28.30 8.16
C ARG A 112 -15.93 -29.07 7.06
N MET A 113 -16.73 -30.11 7.42
CA MET A 113 -17.47 -30.95 6.48
C MET A 113 -18.60 -30.22 5.75
N ARG A 114 -19.01 -29.03 6.20
CA ARG A 114 -20.01 -28.21 5.51
C ARG A 114 -19.46 -27.51 4.27
N GLY A 115 -18.12 -27.42 4.12
CA GLY A 115 -17.48 -26.69 3.05
C GLY A 115 -17.76 -25.18 3.09
N LEU A 116 -17.53 -24.51 1.97
CA LEU A 116 -17.84 -23.08 1.79
C LEU A 116 -19.33 -22.90 1.49
N VAL A 117 -19.98 -22.00 2.22
CA VAL A 117 -21.38 -21.61 2.01
C VAL A 117 -21.42 -20.25 1.35
N PRO A 118 -21.96 -20.12 0.11
CA PRO A 118 -22.09 -18.82 -0.53
C PRO A 118 -23.09 -17.94 0.24
N LEU A 119 -22.75 -16.67 0.44
CA LEU A 119 -23.57 -15.68 1.15
C LEU A 119 -24.27 -14.68 0.23
N THR A 120 -23.71 -14.41 -0.95
CA THR A 120 -24.23 -13.40 -1.88
C THR A 120 -24.52 -14.01 -3.25
N ILE A 121 -25.33 -13.33 -4.06
CA ILE A 121 -25.60 -13.72 -5.44
C ILE A 121 -24.35 -13.58 -6.31
N TYR A 122 -24.34 -14.22 -7.47
CA TYR A 122 -23.42 -13.95 -8.55
C TYR A 122 -23.86 -12.68 -9.30
N GLY A 123 -22.90 -11.79 -9.64
CA GLY A 123 -23.20 -10.57 -10.37
C GLY A 123 -22.06 -9.56 -10.30
N ASP A 124 -22.22 -8.42 -10.98
CA ASP A 124 -21.25 -7.31 -10.95
C ASP A 124 -21.41 -6.47 -9.67
N VAL A 125 -21.16 -7.13 -8.55
CA VAL A 125 -21.23 -6.55 -7.20
C VAL A 125 -20.00 -7.02 -6.43
N ARG A 126 -19.32 -6.07 -5.82
CA ARG A 126 -18.11 -6.35 -5.03
C ARG A 126 -18.39 -6.12 -3.55
N HIS A 127 -17.78 -6.92 -2.70
CA HIS A 127 -17.90 -6.81 -1.25
C HIS A 127 -16.52 -6.82 -0.60
N GLY A 128 -16.33 -5.99 0.42
CA GLY A 128 -15.11 -5.94 1.21
C GLY A 128 -15.34 -5.30 2.56
N ASP A 129 -14.29 -5.06 3.32
CA ASP A 129 -14.32 -4.41 4.63
C ASP A 129 -15.34 -5.06 5.58
N LEU A 130 -15.12 -6.35 5.82
CA LEU A 130 -16.09 -7.24 6.47
C LEU A 130 -16.01 -7.17 7.99
N GLU A 131 -17.19 -7.16 8.66
CA GLU A 131 -17.32 -7.24 10.12
C GLU A 131 -18.39 -8.25 10.47
N ILE A 132 -18.07 -9.25 11.31
CA ILE A 132 -18.97 -10.37 11.65
C ILE A 132 -19.71 -10.07 12.95
N ASP A 133 -21.02 -10.25 12.94
CA ASP A 133 -21.90 -10.24 14.10
C ASP A 133 -22.45 -11.65 14.31
N THR A 134 -21.73 -12.45 15.07
CA THR A 134 -22.16 -13.82 15.40
C THR A 134 -23.41 -13.85 16.26
N GLY A 135 -23.64 -12.79 17.07
CA GLY A 135 -24.82 -12.69 17.93
C GLY A 135 -26.13 -12.56 17.16
N ARG A 136 -26.11 -11.84 16.02
CA ARG A 136 -27.27 -11.70 15.12
C ARG A 136 -27.24 -12.63 13.91
N GLY A 137 -26.12 -13.33 13.68
CA GLY A 137 -25.93 -14.16 12.49
C GLY A 137 -25.82 -13.33 11.20
N LEU A 138 -25.14 -12.17 11.27
CA LEU A 138 -24.96 -11.22 10.18
C LEU A 138 -23.48 -11.01 9.88
N VAL A 139 -23.19 -10.56 8.67
CA VAL A 139 -21.93 -9.86 8.35
C VAL A 139 -22.26 -8.49 7.79
N TYR A 140 -21.62 -7.46 8.34
CA TYR A 140 -21.62 -6.12 7.78
C TYR A 140 -20.51 -6.02 6.74
N ALA A 141 -20.81 -5.41 5.59
CA ALA A 141 -19.89 -5.34 4.46
C ALA A 141 -20.06 -4.03 3.70
N VAL A 142 -18.96 -3.50 3.19
CA VAL A 142 -18.98 -2.52 2.11
C VAL A 142 -19.39 -3.23 0.83
N ARG A 143 -20.43 -2.72 0.18
CA ARG A 143 -20.93 -3.21 -1.11
C ARG A 143 -20.74 -2.14 -2.16
N GLU A 144 -20.11 -2.51 -3.26
CA GLU A 144 -19.93 -1.70 -4.46
C GLU A 144 -20.71 -2.35 -5.61
N ASP A 145 -21.78 -1.71 -6.05
CA ASP A 145 -22.74 -2.23 -7.03
C ASP A 145 -22.54 -1.55 -8.39
N HIS A 146 -22.08 -2.31 -9.38
CA HIS A 146 -21.80 -1.86 -10.75
C HIS A 146 -22.96 -2.14 -11.72
N ARG A 147 -24.08 -2.73 -11.29
CA ARG A 147 -25.17 -3.16 -12.16
C ARG A 147 -26.00 -2.02 -12.76
N GLY A 148 -25.91 -0.83 -12.18
CA GLY A 148 -26.75 0.34 -12.57
C GLY A 148 -26.32 1.08 -13.83
N GLY A 149 -25.12 0.82 -14.34
CA GLY A 149 -24.47 1.64 -15.38
C GLY A 149 -24.02 3.01 -14.86
N GLY A 150 -22.86 3.49 -15.25
CA GLY A 150 -22.21 4.67 -14.70
C GLY A 150 -21.30 4.33 -13.51
N GLU A 151 -21.09 5.29 -12.60
CA GLU A 151 -20.28 5.04 -11.40
C GLU A 151 -20.96 4.06 -10.44
N ALA A 152 -20.15 3.21 -9.82
CA ALA A 152 -20.64 2.22 -8.87
C ALA A 152 -21.28 2.86 -7.63
N VAL A 153 -22.35 2.26 -7.13
CA VAL A 153 -23.03 2.71 -5.91
C VAL A 153 -22.41 2.00 -4.71
N ASN A 154 -21.84 2.78 -3.78
CA ASN A 154 -21.27 2.25 -2.54
C ASN A 154 -22.29 2.32 -1.41
N THR A 155 -22.46 1.22 -0.68
CA THR A 155 -23.38 1.12 0.46
C THR A 155 -22.77 0.26 1.57
N LEU A 156 -23.17 0.51 2.82
CA LEU A 156 -22.94 -0.41 3.91
C LEU A 156 -24.16 -1.33 4.03
N VAL A 157 -23.94 -2.64 4.02
CA VAL A 157 -25.01 -3.64 4.03
C VAL A 157 -24.85 -4.65 5.16
N ALA A 158 -25.99 -5.23 5.60
CA ALA A 158 -26.05 -6.40 6.47
C ALA A 158 -26.48 -7.62 5.66
N ILE A 159 -25.71 -8.70 5.72
CA ILE A 159 -25.90 -9.94 4.95
C ILE A 159 -26.07 -11.10 5.92
N PRO A 160 -27.14 -11.92 5.81
CA PRO A 160 -27.33 -13.11 6.65
C PRO A 160 -26.21 -14.16 6.45
N LEU A 161 -25.66 -14.66 7.56
CA LEU A 161 -24.65 -15.73 7.54
C LEU A 161 -25.20 -17.10 7.20
N ASP A 162 -26.53 -17.28 7.12
CA ASP A 162 -27.19 -18.55 6.83
C ASP A 162 -27.13 -18.95 5.35
N GLY A 163 -26.67 -18.06 4.45
CA GLY A 163 -26.63 -18.28 3.01
C GLY A 163 -27.93 -17.98 2.28
N SER A 164 -28.96 -17.48 2.96
CA SER A 164 -30.26 -17.18 2.34
C SER A 164 -30.18 -16.12 1.25
N ALA A 165 -29.26 -15.12 1.40
CA ALA A 165 -29.06 -14.08 0.40
C ALA A 165 -28.31 -14.54 -0.85
N ALA A 166 -27.70 -15.72 -0.84
CA ALA A 166 -27.03 -16.27 -2.03
C ALA A 166 -27.98 -16.61 -3.19
N ARG A 167 -29.28 -16.67 -2.91
CA ARG A 167 -30.34 -16.97 -3.89
C ARG A 167 -31.35 -15.84 -4.04
N ASP A 168 -31.32 -14.86 -3.15
CA ASP A 168 -32.30 -13.79 -3.06
C ASP A 168 -31.63 -12.53 -2.52
N ASP A 169 -31.18 -11.63 -3.41
CA ASP A 169 -30.48 -10.39 -3.09
C ASP A 169 -31.34 -9.45 -2.22
N SER A 170 -32.66 -9.59 -2.21
CA SER A 170 -33.55 -8.80 -1.36
C SER A 170 -33.37 -9.06 0.14
N ARG A 171 -32.66 -10.12 0.50
CA ARG A 171 -32.27 -10.41 1.89
C ARG A 171 -31.03 -9.66 2.36
N VAL A 172 -30.29 -9.06 1.43
CA VAL A 172 -29.23 -8.10 1.75
C VAL A 172 -29.88 -6.77 2.13
N ARG A 173 -29.69 -6.34 3.37
CA ARG A 173 -30.26 -5.08 3.86
C ARG A 173 -29.25 -3.97 3.75
N THR A 174 -29.62 -2.86 3.10
CA THR A 174 -28.82 -1.63 3.09
C THR A 174 -29.00 -0.90 4.41
N LEU A 175 -27.89 -0.57 5.06
CA LEU A 175 -27.83 0.18 6.31
C LEU A 175 -27.48 1.66 6.07
N VAL A 176 -26.50 1.94 5.22
CA VAL A 176 -26.04 3.28 4.88
C VAL A 176 -25.97 3.42 3.36
N SER A 177 -26.49 4.54 2.85
CA SER A 177 -26.49 4.92 1.44
C SER A 177 -26.59 6.42 1.29
N GLY A 178 -26.39 6.94 0.07
CA GLY A 178 -26.51 8.38 -0.22
C GLY A 178 -25.22 9.16 0.01
N THR A 179 -24.11 8.48 0.20
CA THR A 179 -22.74 8.98 0.20
C THR A 179 -21.97 8.32 -0.93
N ASP A 180 -20.91 8.96 -1.44
CA ASP A 180 -20.11 8.36 -2.50
C ASP A 180 -19.32 7.14 -2.01
N PHE A 181 -18.82 7.19 -0.76
CA PHE A 181 -18.04 6.10 -0.18
C PHE A 181 -18.44 5.84 1.28
N VAL A 182 -18.40 4.58 1.65
CA VAL A 182 -18.58 4.12 3.03
C VAL A 182 -17.60 2.97 3.30
N VAL A 183 -16.92 2.99 4.46
CA VAL A 183 -15.91 2.01 4.87
C VAL A 183 -15.88 1.80 6.37
N ALA A 184 -15.04 0.88 6.82
CA ALA A 184 -14.66 0.61 8.19
C ALA A 184 -15.84 0.31 9.14
N PRO A 185 -16.81 -0.56 8.75
CA PRO A 185 -17.80 -1.00 9.72
C PRO A 185 -17.11 -1.67 10.91
N THR A 186 -17.48 -1.24 12.12
CA THR A 186 -16.87 -1.75 13.36
C THR A 186 -17.94 -1.87 14.44
N LEU A 187 -18.19 -3.11 14.88
CA LEU A 187 -19.22 -3.44 15.87
C LEU A 187 -18.70 -3.20 17.29
N SER A 188 -19.50 -2.56 18.17
CA SER A 188 -19.15 -2.45 19.57
C SER A 188 -19.15 -3.83 20.27
N PRO A 189 -18.35 -4.04 21.35
CA PRO A 189 -18.25 -5.32 22.04
C PRO A 189 -19.58 -5.83 22.60
N ASP A 190 -20.46 -4.93 23.03
CA ASP A 190 -21.82 -5.29 23.48
C ASP A 190 -22.80 -5.51 22.33
N GLY A 191 -22.39 -5.26 21.10
CA GLY A 191 -23.19 -5.42 19.89
C GLY A 191 -24.30 -4.36 19.71
N GLU A 192 -24.30 -3.29 20.50
CA GLU A 192 -25.39 -2.32 20.51
C GLU A 192 -25.17 -1.14 19.56
N HIS A 193 -23.91 -0.95 19.09
CA HIS A 193 -23.52 0.14 18.20
C HIS A 193 -22.71 -0.38 17.02
N LEU A 194 -22.88 0.29 15.87
CA LEU A 194 -22.04 0.13 14.69
C LEU A 194 -21.40 1.48 14.37
N ALA A 195 -20.08 1.52 14.23
CA ALA A 195 -19.35 2.67 13.72
C ALA A 195 -19.01 2.45 12.23
N TRP A 196 -18.91 3.53 11.45
CA TRP A 196 -18.46 3.51 10.05
C TRP A 196 -17.94 4.88 9.64
N ILE A 197 -17.19 4.92 8.53
CA ILE A 197 -16.66 6.16 7.95
C ILE A 197 -17.29 6.40 6.58
N THR A 198 -17.58 7.67 6.26
CA THR A 198 -18.05 8.11 4.94
C THR A 198 -17.24 9.28 4.43
N TRP A 199 -17.20 9.46 3.13
CA TRP A 199 -16.78 10.70 2.47
C TRP A 199 -17.44 10.82 1.10
N ASP A 200 -17.44 12.04 0.57
CA ASP A 200 -18.02 12.35 -0.73
C ASP A 200 -16.99 13.06 -1.62
N HIS A 201 -17.19 12.94 -2.92
CA HIS A 201 -16.46 13.71 -3.90
C HIS A 201 -16.59 15.23 -3.68
N PRO A 202 -15.54 16.03 -4.01
CA PRO A 202 -14.28 15.65 -4.61
C PRO A 202 -13.22 15.21 -3.60
N GLY A 203 -13.56 15.06 -2.32
CA GLY A 203 -12.61 14.70 -1.26
C GLY A 203 -12.11 13.27 -1.37
N MET A 204 -10.89 13.06 -0.89
CA MET A 204 -10.30 11.74 -0.67
C MET A 204 -10.42 11.34 0.81
N PRO A 205 -10.28 10.06 1.17
CA PRO A 205 -10.46 9.61 2.57
C PRO A 205 -9.50 10.27 3.57
N TRP A 206 -8.43 10.87 3.10
CA TRP A 206 -7.47 11.62 3.95
C TRP A 206 -7.75 13.12 4.04
N ASP A 207 -8.82 13.64 3.41
CA ASP A 207 -9.13 15.06 3.37
C ASP A 207 -10.29 15.44 4.28
N ASN A 208 -11.43 14.76 4.18
CA ASN A 208 -12.67 15.14 4.89
C ASN A 208 -13.57 13.95 5.23
N ALA A 209 -13.02 12.78 5.48
CA ALA A 209 -13.80 11.63 5.92
C ALA A 209 -14.45 11.89 7.29
N SER A 210 -15.67 11.38 7.46
CA SER A 210 -16.53 11.56 8.63
C SER A 210 -16.80 10.23 9.32
N LEU A 211 -16.65 10.18 10.64
CA LEU A 211 -16.93 9.02 11.49
C LEU A 211 -18.35 9.13 12.05
N HIS A 212 -19.12 8.11 11.82
CA HIS A 212 -20.50 7.97 12.29
C HIS A 212 -20.65 6.78 13.24
N VAL A 213 -21.61 6.86 14.14
CA VAL A 213 -22.07 5.75 14.97
C VAL A 213 -23.58 5.69 14.93
N GLY A 214 -24.14 4.48 14.87
CA GLY A 214 -25.57 4.25 14.95
C GLY A 214 -25.92 3.11 15.91
N ASP A 215 -27.10 3.22 16.53
CA ASP A 215 -27.67 2.15 17.34
C ASP A 215 -28.08 0.96 16.48
N LEU A 216 -27.83 -0.25 16.96
CA LEU A 216 -28.28 -1.48 16.31
C LEU A 216 -29.48 -2.09 17.05
N GLY A 217 -30.56 -2.32 16.30
CA GLY A 217 -31.70 -3.11 16.77
C GLY A 217 -31.36 -4.59 16.93
N PRO A 218 -32.23 -5.36 17.60
CA PRO A 218 -32.02 -6.80 17.80
C PRO A 218 -31.89 -7.61 16.50
N ASP A 219 -32.45 -7.11 15.42
CA ASP A 219 -32.39 -7.71 14.07
C ASP A 219 -31.26 -7.12 13.19
N GLY A 220 -30.45 -6.22 13.75
CA GLY A 220 -29.36 -5.51 13.02
C GLY A 220 -29.86 -4.37 12.15
N THR A 221 -31.07 -3.83 12.38
CA THR A 221 -31.51 -2.55 11.80
C THR A 221 -30.77 -1.40 12.46
N LEU A 222 -30.40 -0.41 11.63
CA LEU A 222 -29.73 0.80 12.11
C LEU A 222 -30.80 1.80 12.61
N GLY A 223 -30.65 2.24 13.86
CA GLY A 223 -31.53 3.21 14.52
C GLY A 223 -31.01 4.64 14.43
N GLU A 224 -30.99 5.36 15.57
CA GLU A 224 -30.43 6.72 15.66
C GLU A 224 -28.96 6.73 15.26
N GLN A 225 -28.58 7.69 14.40
CA GLN A 225 -27.21 7.84 13.89
C GLN A 225 -26.68 9.22 14.25
N THR A 226 -25.39 9.30 14.55
CA THR A 226 -24.73 10.57 14.85
C THR A 226 -23.35 10.66 14.22
N LEU A 227 -22.97 11.88 13.84
CA LEU A 227 -21.58 12.22 13.49
C LEU A 227 -20.77 12.31 14.79
N VAL A 228 -19.65 11.63 14.84
CA VAL A 228 -18.74 11.58 16.00
C VAL A 228 -17.57 12.54 15.82
N ASP A 229 -16.92 12.50 14.66
CA ASP A 229 -15.74 13.31 14.33
C ASP A 229 -15.55 13.35 12.81
N GLY A 230 -14.70 14.26 12.30
CA GLY A 230 -14.38 14.37 10.88
C GLY A 230 -15.29 15.33 10.12
N GLY A 231 -15.10 15.44 8.82
CA GLY A 231 -15.66 16.51 8.01
C GLY A 231 -14.96 17.85 8.32
N ASP A 232 -15.60 18.97 8.05
CA ASP A 232 -15.15 20.31 8.44
C ASP A 232 -13.63 20.60 8.31
N GLY A 233 -12.97 20.08 7.25
CA GLY A 233 -11.58 20.34 6.94
C GLY A 233 -10.55 19.43 7.63
N HIS A 234 -11.00 18.41 8.33
CA HIS A 234 -10.16 17.33 8.83
C HIS A 234 -10.78 15.95 8.54
N SER A 235 -9.99 14.91 8.66
CA SER A 235 -10.37 13.57 8.30
C SER A 235 -10.10 12.57 9.42
N VAL A 236 -10.81 11.44 9.38
CA VAL A 236 -10.76 10.37 10.37
C VAL A 236 -10.46 9.02 9.74
N SER A 237 -9.93 8.08 10.54
CA SER A 237 -9.58 6.73 10.08
C SER A 237 -9.63 5.71 11.23
N GLU A 238 -9.68 4.44 10.88
CA GLU A 238 -9.44 3.28 11.75
C GLU A 238 -10.24 3.29 13.07
N PRO A 239 -11.58 3.34 13.08
CA PRO A 239 -12.36 3.27 14.33
C PRO A 239 -12.19 1.91 15.01
N ARG A 240 -12.05 1.91 16.35
CA ARG A 240 -11.96 0.73 17.22
C ARG A 240 -12.68 0.97 18.53
N TRP A 241 -13.45 0.00 18.98
CA TRP A 241 -14.10 0.03 20.26
C TRP A 241 -13.22 -0.56 21.36
N THR A 242 -13.17 0.09 22.52
CA THR A 242 -12.63 -0.49 23.74
C THR A 242 -13.62 -1.47 24.39
N GLU A 243 -13.16 -2.27 25.36
CA GLU A 243 -14.02 -3.19 26.10
C GLU A 243 -15.15 -2.47 26.84
N GLU A 244 -14.92 -1.22 27.25
CA GLU A 244 -15.90 -0.33 27.90
C GLU A 244 -16.84 0.38 26.94
N CYS A 245 -16.87 0.00 25.66
CA CYS A 245 -17.65 0.63 24.60
C CYS A 245 -17.32 2.12 24.38
N GLU A 246 -16.08 2.51 24.51
CA GLU A 246 -15.56 3.79 24.04
C GLU A 246 -14.92 3.63 22.67
N LEU A 247 -14.97 4.69 21.85
CA LEU A 247 -14.47 4.62 20.47
C LEU A 247 -13.13 5.34 20.35
N VAL A 248 -12.12 4.65 19.87
CA VAL A 248 -10.82 5.22 19.52
C VAL A 248 -10.69 5.25 18.00
N HIS A 249 -10.18 6.35 17.45
CA HIS A 249 -10.00 6.54 16.01
C HIS A 249 -8.83 7.46 15.71
N GLY A 250 -8.31 7.40 14.50
CA GLY A 250 -7.36 8.35 13.99
C GLY A 250 -8.06 9.63 13.52
N SER A 251 -7.45 10.80 13.78
CA SER A 251 -7.89 12.07 13.23
C SER A 251 -6.71 12.99 12.94
N ASN A 252 -6.77 13.75 11.84
CA ASN A 252 -5.73 14.70 11.47
C ASN A 252 -6.01 16.15 11.87
N ALA A 253 -6.98 16.37 12.77
CA ALA A 253 -7.39 17.69 13.25
C ALA A 253 -6.23 18.51 13.86
N SER A 254 -5.18 17.84 14.37
CA SER A 254 -3.97 18.48 14.93
C SER A 254 -2.91 18.83 13.89
N GLY A 255 -3.12 18.54 12.60
CA GLY A 255 -2.09 18.62 11.55
C GLY A 255 -1.27 17.35 11.37
N PHE A 256 -1.36 16.40 12.30
CA PHE A 256 -0.82 15.05 12.24
C PHE A 256 -1.92 14.03 12.54
N TRP A 257 -1.78 12.80 12.04
CA TRP A 257 -2.71 11.72 12.32
C TRP A 257 -2.49 11.16 13.72
N ASN A 258 -3.23 11.69 14.68
CA ASN A 258 -3.18 11.28 16.08
C ASN A 258 -4.38 10.43 16.46
N LEU A 259 -4.28 9.70 17.58
CA LEU A 259 -5.40 8.95 18.14
C LEU A 259 -6.28 9.85 19.01
N TYR A 260 -7.58 9.72 18.80
CA TYR A 260 -8.63 10.40 19.56
C TYR A 260 -9.54 9.37 20.22
N ARG A 261 -10.08 9.70 21.37
CA ARG A 261 -11.02 8.86 22.14
C ARG A 261 -12.33 9.59 22.30
N THR A 262 -13.43 8.89 22.03
CA THR A 262 -14.79 9.36 22.22
C THR A 262 -15.48 8.52 23.29
N GLU A 263 -15.95 9.21 24.32
CA GLU A 263 -16.68 8.65 25.48
C GLU A 263 -18.15 9.08 25.44
N GLY A 264 -19.01 8.42 26.22
CA GLY A 264 -20.40 8.81 26.42
C GLY A 264 -21.42 7.95 25.68
N PHE A 265 -20.99 6.88 25.01
CA PHE A 265 -21.90 5.92 24.43
C PHE A 265 -22.70 5.17 25.51
N PRO A 266 -24.02 4.92 25.30
CA PRO A 266 -24.79 4.12 26.23
C PRO A 266 -24.38 2.66 26.14
N VAL A 267 -24.13 2.02 27.27
CA VAL A 267 -23.91 0.57 27.33
C VAL A 267 -25.23 -0.18 27.46
N ARG A 268 -25.22 -1.48 27.16
CA ARG A 268 -26.39 -2.34 27.19
C ARG A 268 -27.16 -2.22 28.53
N GLY A 269 -28.47 -1.96 28.41
CA GLY A 269 -29.36 -1.83 29.58
C GLY A 269 -29.45 -0.43 30.20
N THR A 270 -28.76 0.58 29.64
CA THR A 270 -28.85 1.97 30.07
C THR A 270 -29.87 2.78 29.23
N ASN A 271 -30.20 4.01 29.70
CA ASN A 271 -31.07 4.90 28.95
C ASN A 271 -30.33 5.45 27.70
N ARG A 272 -30.90 5.21 26.53
CA ARG A 272 -30.37 5.61 25.22
C ARG A 272 -30.88 6.94 24.69
N THR A 273 -31.80 7.60 25.35
CA THR A 273 -32.39 8.86 24.86
C THR A 273 -31.36 9.99 24.89
N GLY A 274 -31.07 10.60 23.71
CA GLY A 274 -30.21 11.78 23.59
C GLY A 274 -28.75 11.50 23.98
N TRP A 275 -28.25 10.29 23.70
CA TRP A 275 -26.85 9.91 23.98
C TRP A 275 -25.84 10.68 23.10
N SER A 276 -26.24 11.05 21.89
CA SER A 276 -25.39 11.79 20.96
C SER A 276 -24.91 13.14 21.52
N GLU A 277 -25.73 13.80 22.33
CA GLU A 277 -25.36 15.06 22.97
C GLU A 277 -24.34 14.90 24.12
N LYS A 278 -24.12 13.67 24.60
CA LYS A 278 -23.20 13.34 25.69
C LYS A 278 -21.80 12.94 25.20
N LEU A 279 -21.64 12.73 23.92
CA LEU A 279 -20.34 12.34 23.36
C LEU A 279 -19.28 13.41 23.62
N ARG A 280 -18.10 12.95 23.98
CA ARG A 280 -16.92 13.80 24.24
C ARG A 280 -15.73 13.17 23.54
N THR A 281 -15.29 13.81 22.44
CA THR A 281 -14.08 13.43 21.69
C THR A 281 -12.91 14.27 22.16
N ARG A 282 -11.77 13.61 22.44
CA ARG A 282 -10.55 14.28 22.87
C ARG A 282 -9.33 13.58 22.29
N PRO A 283 -8.21 14.31 22.02
CA PRO A 283 -6.96 13.68 21.63
C PRO A 283 -6.46 12.77 22.78
N LEU A 284 -5.96 11.60 22.43
CA LEU A 284 -5.42 10.65 23.41
C LEU A 284 -3.93 10.92 23.66
N HIS A 285 -3.13 11.08 22.61
CA HIS A 285 -1.70 11.42 22.68
C HIS A 285 -1.33 12.38 21.54
N PRO A 286 -1.43 13.71 21.69
CA PRO A 286 -1.04 14.66 20.65
C PRO A 286 0.47 14.65 20.42
N ALA A 287 0.89 14.42 19.17
CA ALA A 287 2.30 14.39 18.80
C ALA A 287 2.50 14.77 17.31
N GLU A 288 3.69 15.26 16.98
CA GLU A 288 4.14 15.41 15.59
C GLU A 288 4.58 14.04 15.05
N ALA A 289 3.60 13.14 14.91
CA ALA A 289 3.77 11.77 14.46
C ALA A 289 2.44 11.25 13.87
N THR A 290 2.55 10.23 13.03
CA THR A 290 1.42 9.60 12.34
C THR A 290 1.11 8.26 13.00
N PHE A 291 -0.02 8.13 13.70
CA PHE A 291 -0.46 6.95 14.46
C PHE A 291 -1.39 6.03 13.67
N THR A 292 -1.91 6.45 12.53
CA THR A 292 -2.77 5.63 11.68
C THR A 292 -2.27 5.64 10.24
N ASN A 293 -2.72 4.70 9.42
CA ASN A 293 -2.43 4.70 7.99
C ASN A 293 -3.55 5.45 7.22
N PRO A 294 -3.41 6.75 7.01
CA PRO A 294 -4.46 7.57 6.41
C PRO A 294 -4.58 7.39 4.90
N ALA A 295 -3.53 6.91 4.23
CA ALA A 295 -3.58 6.59 2.80
C ALA A 295 -4.39 5.30 2.59
N SER A 296 -5.69 5.38 2.82
CA SER A 296 -6.63 4.25 2.75
C SER A 296 -6.91 3.82 1.31
N TRP A 297 -5.86 3.64 0.50
CA TRP A 297 -5.96 3.02 -0.82
C TRP A 297 -6.59 1.63 -0.74
N GLN A 298 -6.21 0.88 0.27
CA GLN A 298 -6.79 -0.42 0.58
C GLN A 298 -7.68 -0.34 1.81
N LEU A 299 -8.76 -1.11 1.81
CA LEU A 299 -9.67 -1.22 2.93
C LEU A 299 -9.00 -1.86 4.15
N GLY A 300 -9.42 -1.42 5.33
CA GLY A 300 -9.12 -2.05 6.62
C GLY A 300 -7.68 -1.94 7.11
N PRO A 301 -7.03 -0.75 7.04
CA PRO A 301 -5.78 -0.55 7.76
C PRO A 301 -5.98 -0.80 9.27
N HIS A 302 -4.90 -1.18 9.95
CA HIS A 302 -4.91 -1.58 11.36
C HIS A 302 -3.60 -1.19 12.02
N SER A 303 -3.45 0.09 12.37
CA SER A 303 -2.22 0.62 12.96
C SER A 303 -2.20 0.48 14.46
N PHE A 304 -3.34 0.26 15.08
CA PHE A 304 -3.49 0.07 16.52
C PHE A 304 -4.61 -0.92 16.84
N ASP A 305 -4.61 -1.44 18.07
CA ASP A 305 -5.67 -2.31 18.59
C ASP A 305 -5.80 -2.14 20.12
N VAL A 306 -6.90 -2.61 20.69
CA VAL A 306 -7.10 -2.63 22.15
C VAL A 306 -6.30 -3.79 22.73
N LEU A 307 -5.33 -3.47 23.61
CA LEU A 307 -4.48 -4.49 24.25
C LEU A 307 -5.15 -5.10 25.47
N ASP A 308 -5.74 -4.25 26.30
CA ASP A 308 -6.50 -4.58 27.51
C ASP A 308 -7.41 -3.40 27.89
N SER A 309 -8.09 -3.47 29.04
CA SER A 309 -8.98 -2.42 29.53
C SER A 309 -8.30 -1.07 29.84
N GLU A 310 -6.97 -1.04 29.96
CA GLU A 310 -6.21 0.17 30.31
C GLU A 310 -5.36 0.69 29.16
N HIS A 311 -5.03 -0.15 28.14
CA HIS A 311 -4.02 0.17 27.15
C HIS A 311 -4.46 -0.14 25.72
N ILE A 312 -4.01 0.71 24.81
CA ILE A 312 -3.99 0.48 23.37
C ILE A 312 -2.56 0.12 22.98
N ILE A 313 -2.37 -0.94 22.20
CA ILE A 313 -1.15 -1.16 21.43
C ILE A 313 -1.23 -0.37 20.13
N THR A 314 -0.20 0.38 19.79
CA THR A 314 -0.18 1.23 18.59
C THR A 314 1.17 1.21 17.91
N SER A 315 1.16 1.31 16.58
CA SER A 315 2.31 1.75 15.81
C SER A 315 2.19 3.24 15.50
N TRP A 316 3.31 3.91 15.35
CA TRP A 316 3.34 5.27 14.82
C TRP A 316 4.60 5.49 13.99
N ALA A 317 4.55 6.45 13.08
CA ALA A 317 5.69 6.87 12.29
C ALA A 317 6.07 8.32 12.62
N ARG A 318 7.37 8.57 12.78
CA ARG A 318 7.99 9.90 12.80
C ARG A 318 9.05 9.91 11.71
N ASP A 319 9.00 10.90 10.84
CA ASP A 319 9.91 11.01 9.68
C ASP A 319 9.98 9.70 8.86
N ALA A 320 8.80 9.09 8.64
CA ALA A 320 8.59 7.80 7.97
C ALA A 320 9.27 6.57 8.64
N VAL A 321 9.85 6.72 9.83
CA VAL A 321 10.38 5.60 10.64
C VAL A 321 9.30 5.11 11.61
N SER A 322 9.02 3.81 11.58
CA SER A 322 7.95 3.21 12.38
C SER A 322 8.43 2.78 13.76
N HIS A 323 7.56 2.96 14.75
CA HIS A 323 7.72 2.59 16.15
C HIS A 323 6.53 1.75 16.63
N LEU A 324 6.70 1.04 17.74
CA LEU A 324 5.64 0.27 18.42
C LEU A 324 5.61 0.66 19.89
N GLY A 325 4.42 0.70 20.50
CA GLY A 325 4.29 0.95 21.93
C GLY A 325 2.85 0.93 22.40
N THR A 326 2.63 1.23 23.66
CA THR A 326 1.32 1.32 24.28
C THR A 326 0.97 2.74 24.67
N ILE A 327 -0.31 3.09 24.53
CA ILE A 327 -0.88 4.32 25.08
C ILE A 327 -1.87 3.94 26.17
N LYS A 328 -1.67 4.54 27.36
CA LYS A 328 -2.60 4.36 28.48
C LYS A 328 -3.87 5.18 28.27
N LEU A 329 -5.02 4.53 28.25
CA LEU A 329 -6.32 5.16 28.00
C LEU A 329 -6.66 6.27 29.00
N ALA A 330 -6.27 6.11 30.28
CA ALA A 330 -6.63 7.04 31.34
C ALA A 330 -6.00 8.44 31.18
N ASN A 331 -4.74 8.53 30.73
CA ASN A 331 -3.96 9.77 30.72
C ASN A 331 -3.18 10.05 29.43
N GLY A 332 -3.24 9.14 28.42
CA GLY A 332 -2.54 9.30 27.16
C GLY A 332 -1.02 9.09 27.21
N GLU A 333 -0.51 8.50 28.31
CA GLU A 333 0.93 8.22 28.45
C GLU A 333 1.36 7.17 27.41
N LEU A 334 2.38 7.51 26.61
CA LEU A 334 2.96 6.64 25.58
C LEU A 334 4.19 5.95 26.15
N GLU A 335 4.23 4.62 26.09
CA GLU A 335 5.39 3.79 26.38
C GLU A 335 5.87 3.09 25.10
N GLU A 336 7.08 3.45 24.65
CA GLU A 336 7.68 2.83 23.46
C GLU A 336 8.27 1.46 23.77
N TRP A 337 8.00 0.48 22.89
CA TRP A 337 8.52 -0.88 22.97
C TRP A 337 9.67 -1.09 21.98
N ASN A 338 10.88 -1.17 22.50
CA ASN A 338 12.02 -1.54 21.66
C ASN A 338 12.13 -3.07 21.55
N VAL A 339 11.43 -3.63 20.56
CA VAL A 339 11.38 -5.08 20.32
C VAL A 339 12.31 -5.54 19.18
N GLY A 340 13.08 -4.61 18.56
CA GLY A 340 13.97 -4.91 17.44
C GLY A 340 13.24 -5.23 16.13
N TRP A 341 11.94 -4.93 16.04
CA TRP A 341 11.09 -5.06 14.86
C TRP A 341 10.21 -3.83 14.71
N GLN A 342 10.14 -3.30 13.51
CA GLN A 342 9.36 -2.11 13.16
C GLN A 342 8.06 -2.53 12.47
N PRO A 343 6.89 -2.10 12.95
CA PRO A 343 5.62 -2.33 12.27
C PRO A 343 5.63 -1.70 10.89
N ILE A 344 5.20 -2.45 9.88
CA ILE A 344 5.03 -1.99 8.49
C ILE A 344 3.62 -2.21 7.97
N GLY A 345 2.72 -2.68 8.82
CA GLY A 345 1.32 -2.98 8.50
C GLY A 345 0.58 -3.42 9.75
N ASN A 346 -0.52 -4.11 9.52
CA ASN A 346 -1.49 -4.47 10.56
C ASN A 346 -0.88 -4.84 11.91
N VAL A 347 -1.37 -4.18 12.97
CA VAL A 347 -1.18 -4.53 14.37
C VAL A 347 -2.49 -5.11 14.88
N ALA A 348 -2.48 -6.30 15.47
CA ALA A 348 -3.64 -6.97 16.05
C ALA A 348 -3.30 -7.49 17.45
N SER A 349 -4.24 -7.42 18.37
CA SER A 349 -4.02 -7.91 19.72
C SER A 349 -5.15 -8.83 20.21
N ASN A 350 -4.81 -9.73 21.12
CA ASN A 350 -5.78 -10.54 21.85
C ASN A 350 -5.13 -11.07 23.13
N THR A 351 -5.76 -10.83 24.28
CA THR A 351 -5.35 -11.37 25.60
C THR A 351 -3.86 -11.16 25.93
N GLY A 352 -3.37 -9.92 25.72
CA GLY A 352 -1.97 -9.56 26.03
C GLY A 352 -0.93 -10.09 25.03
N ARG A 353 -1.37 -10.59 23.88
CA ARG A 353 -0.56 -11.02 22.75
C ARG A 353 -0.72 -10.03 21.60
N VAL A 354 0.37 -9.48 21.12
CA VAL A 354 0.39 -8.59 19.94
C VAL A 354 0.94 -9.35 18.75
N VAL A 355 0.25 -9.29 17.62
CA VAL A 355 0.70 -9.87 16.35
C VAL A 355 0.70 -8.77 15.31
N MET A 356 1.79 -8.63 14.57
CA MET A 356 1.92 -7.57 13.57
C MET A 356 2.68 -8.03 12.33
N LEU A 357 2.47 -7.34 11.23
CA LEU A 357 3.37 -7.36 10.10
C LEU A 357 4.51 -6.38 10.36
N ALA A 358 5.73 -6.87 10.42
CA ALA A 358 6.89 -6.07 10.79
C ALA A 358 8.14 -6.45 9.99
N SER A 359 9.10 -5.56 9.93
CA SER A 359 10.44 -5.80 9.39
C SER A 359 11.51 -5.31 10.36
N ASN A 360 12.76 -5.62 10.08
CA ASN A 360 13.90 -4.99 10.71
C ASN A 360 15.00 -4.77 9.66
N GLU A 361 16.14 -4.26 10.08
CA GLU A 361 17.25 -3.90 9.18
C GLU A 361 17.86 -5.11 8.46
N MET A 362 17.63 -6.34 8.93
CA MET A 362 18.25 -7.57 8.42
C MET A 362 17.23 -8.64 8.03
N SER A 363 15.96 -8.41 8.24
CA SER A 363 14.92 -9.43 8.01
C SER A 363 13.82 -8.88 7.11
N MET A 364 13.42 -9.71 6.16
CA MET A 364 12.28 -9.45 5.30
C MET A 364 10.99 -9.27 6.12
N PRO A 365 9.96 -8.60 5.56
CA PRO A 365 8.65 -8.51 6.15
C PRO A 365 8.19 -9.86 6.72
N SER A 366 7.76 -9.85 7.98
CA SER A 366 7.41 -11.06 8.72
C SER A 366 6.20 -10.81 9.60
N ILE A 367 5.39 -11.85 9.82
CA ILE A 367 4.40 -11.84 10.88
C ILE A 367 5.12 -12.21 12.16
N VAL A 368 5.13 -11.28 13.10
CA VAL A 368 5.77 -11.46 14.41
C VAL A 368 4.75 -11.39 15.53
N GLU A 369 4.98 -12.17 16.56
CA GLU A 369 4.23 -12.16 17.81
C GLU A 369 5.10 -11.55 18.90
N VAL A 370 4.56 -10.59 19.64
CA VAL A 370 5.17 -10.04 20.86
C VAL A 370 4.30 -10.44 22.04
N LYS A 371 4.89 -11.14 23.00
CA LYS A 371 4.22 -11.55 24.23
C LYS A 371 5.20 -11.47 25.40
N ASN A 372 4.84 -10.74 26.46
CA ASN A 372 5.68 -10.54 27.63
C ASN A 372 7.11 -10.09 27.27
N GLY A 373 7.26 -9.14 26.36
CA GLY A 373 8.56 -8.63 25.87
C GLY A 373 9.37 -9.60 25.00
N THR A 374 8.86 -10.81 24.75
CA THR A 374 9.52 -11.79 23.88
C THR A 374 8.94 -11.72 22.46
N VAL A 375 9.83 -11.62 21.48
CA VAL A 375 9.46 -11.62 20.05
C VAL A 375 9.62 -13.01 19.45
N LYS A 376 8.62 -13.44 18.71
CA LYS A 376 8.62 -14.69 17.95
C LYS A 376 8.19 -14.45 16.53
N VAL A 377 9.02 -14.84 15.55
CA VAL A 377 8.61 -14.88 14.15
C VAL A 377 7.65 -16.06 13.94
N LEU A 378 6.43 -15.76 13.50
CA LEU A 378 5.43 -16.76 13.16
C LEU A 378 5.55 -17.19 11.70
N ARG A 379 5.79 -16.22 10.80
CA ARG A 379 5.93 -16.43 9.35
C ARG A 379 6.77 -15.33 8.74
N GLY A 380 7.87 -15.68 8.06
CA GLY A 380 8.62 -14.76 7.21
C GLY A 380 8.04 -14.71 5.79
N SER A 381 8.14 -13.59 5.13
CA SER A 381 7.80 -13.46 3.69
C SER A 381 8.82 -14.21 2.81
N GLY A 382 10.01 -14.48 3.32
CA GLY A 382 11.05 -15.28 2.70
C GLY A 382 12.04 -15.77 3.75
N GLU A 383 12.78 -16.82 3.44
CA GLU A 383 13.69 -17.46 4.40
C GLU A 383 15.13 -16.93 4.33
N PHE A 384 15.41 -15.83 3.54
CA PHE A 384 16.79 -15.73 3.10
C PHE A 384 17.32 -14.30 2.90
N VAL A 385 18.30 -13.93 3.72
CA VAL A 385 19.42 -13.07 3.30
C VAL A 385 20.48 -14.02 2.74
N PRO A 386 20.84 -13.96 1.44
CA PRO A 386 21.85 -14.87 0.89
C PRO A 386 23.17 -14.75 1.66
N GLU A 387 23.74 -15.87 2.09
CA GLU A 387 25.06 -15.87 2.72
C GLU A 387 26.07 -15.15 1.80
N GLY A 388 26.88 -14.27 2.37
CA GLY A 388 27.87 -13.49 1.60
C GLY A 388 27.30 -12.23 0.91
N THR A 389 26.05 -11.87 1.16
CA THR A 389 25.53 -10.56 0.72
C THR A 389 25.87 -9.50 1.78
N GLY A 390 26.55 -8.43 1.38
CA GLY A 390 26.54 -7.20 2.18
C GLY A 390 25.13 -6.63 2.20
N VAL A 391 24.64 -6.19 3.36
CA VAL A 391 23.35 -5.52 3.50
C VAL A 391 23.55 -4.03 3.48
N SER A 392 22.87 -3.33 2.59
CA SER A 392 22.82 -1.87 2.57
C SER A 392 21.73 -1.40 3.53
N PHE A 393 22.09 -0.56 4.48
CA PHE A 393 21.17 0.01 5.46
C PHE A 393 20.66 1.37 4.99
N PRO A 394 19.41 1.73 5.29
CA PRO A 394 18.86 3.04 4.97
C PRO A 394 19.49 4.14 5.82
N GLU A 395 19.98 5.17 5.17
CA GLU A 395 20.45 6.40 5.80
C GLU A 395 19.39 7.48 5.54
N PRO A 396 18.70 8.02 6.57
CA PRO A 396 17.77 9.13 6.37
C PRO A 396 18.51 10.36 5.87
N VAL A 397 17.99 10.94 4.79
CA VAL A 397 18.54 12.15 4.18
C VAL A 397 17.45 13.18 3.97
N SER A 398 17.82 14.47 4.11
CA SER A 398 16.93 15.59 3.85
C SER A 398 17.69 16.66 3.09
N TRP A 399 17.03 17.32 2.16
CA TRP A 399 17.65 18.33 1.31
C TRP A 399 16.74 19.52 1.09
N PRO A 400 17.32 20.71 0.85
CA PRO A 400 16.54 21.89 0.51
C PRO A 400 15.95 21.74 -0.90
N THR A 401 14.70 22.17 -1.04
CA THR A 401 14.03 22.26 -2.34
C THR A 401 14.32 23.60 -3.02
N SER A 402 14.00 23.74 -4.30
CA SER A 402 14.25 24.96 -5.09
C SER A 402 13.53 26.19 -4.54
N ASP A 403 12.42 26.04 -3.83
CA ASP A 403 11.64 27.10 -3.17
C ASP A 403 11.96 27.27 -1.68
N GLY A 404 12.98 26.58 -1.16
CA GLY A 404 13.48 26.71 0.21
C GLY A 404 12.72 25.85 1.25
N ALA A 405 11.82 24.97 0.81
CA ALA A 405 11.25 23.92 1.67
C ALA A 405 12.27 22.78 1.87
N THR A 406 11.88 21.73 2.56
CA THR A 406 12.71 20.53 2.76
C THR A 406 11.98 19.31 2.21
N ALA A 407 12.69 18.48 1.43
CA ALA A 407 12.25 17.16 1.03
C ALA A 407 13.10 16.08 1.73
N HIS A 408 12.59 14.85 1.76
CA HIS A 408 13.12 13.76 2.56
C HIS A 408 13.27 12.47 1.74
N GLY A 409 14.08 11.55 2.22
CA GLY A 409 14.23 10.23 1.64
C GLY A 409 15.18 9.34 2.42
N PHE A 410 15.43 8.17 1.87
CA PHE A 410 16.38 7.21 2.43
C PHE A 410 17.42 6.85 1.37
N TYR A 411 18.70 7.11 1.68
CA TYR A 411 19.81 6.68 0.84
C TYR A 411 20.31 5.31 1.31
N TYR A 412 20.52 4.42 0.35
CA TYR A 412 21.11 3.11 0.54
C TYR A 412 22.43 3.06 -0.24
N PRO A 413 23.59 3.03 0.43
CA PRO A 413 24.89 2.99 -0.25
C PRO A 413 25.12 1.62 -0.95
N PRO A 414 25.90 1.61 -2.03
CA PRO A 414 26.31 0.34 -2.65
C PRO A 414 27.10 -0.51 -1.66
N THR A 415 26.68 -1.77 -1.48
CA THR A 415 27.23 -2.65 -0.44
C THR A 415 27.36 -4.09 -0.92
N SER A 416 28.57 -4.67 -0.81
CA SER A 416 28.82 -6.08 -1.11
C SER A 416 29.77 -6.67 -0.08
N ALA A 417 29.57 -7.93 0.30
CA ALA A 417 30.48 -8.65 1.20
C ALA A 417 31.81 -9.03 0.50
N SER A 418 31.84 -9.04 -0.83
CA SER A 418 32.97 -9.57 -1.61
C SER A 418 33.61 -8.56 -2.57
N HIS A 419 32.96 -7.42 -2.84
CA HIS A 419 33.42 -6.43 -3.81
C HIS A 419 33.45 -5.01 -3.24
N THR A 420 34.41 -4.22 -3.76
CA THR A 420 34.52 -2.78 -3.51
C THR A 420 34.76 -2.06 -4.84
N GLY A 421 34.33 -0.81 -4.95
CA GLY A 421 34.65 0.04 -6.10
C GLY A 421 36.13 0.38 -6.18
N PRO A 422 36.66 0.73 -7.37
CA PRO A 422 38.00 1.31 -7.52
C PRO A 422 38.17 2.63 -6.77
N ASP A 423 39.36 2.90 -6.31
CA ASP A 423 39.68 4.16 -5.66
C ASP A 423 39.35 5.36 -6.58
N GLY A 424 38.57 6.30 -6.08
CA GLY A 424 38.14 7.51 -6.79
C GLY A 424 37.01 7.31 -7.81
N GLU A 425 36.51 6.09 -8.03
CA GLU A 425 35.26 5.88 -8.77
C GLU A 425 34.07 6.17 -7.86
N LEU A 426 33.06 6.87 -8.39
CA LEU A 426 31.77 7.07 -7.72
C LEU A 426 30.71 6.11 -8.25
N ALA A 427 29.82 5.68 -7.38
CA ALA A 427 28.77 4.75 -7.74
C ALA A 427 27.68 5.38 -8.62
N PRO A 428 27.07 4.61 -9.56
CA PRO A 428 25.84 5.03 -10.20
C PRO A 428 24.69 5.11 -9.17
N LEU A 429 23.73 6.03 -9.39
CA LEU A 429 22.58 6.23 -8.53
C LEU A 429 21.29 5.79 -9.21
N ILE A 430 20.42 5.14 -8.46
CA ILE A 430 19.01 4.92 -8.80
C ILE A 430 18.15 5.73 -7.85
N VAL A 431 17.42 6.71 -8.36
CA VAL A 431 16.40 7.47 -7.62
C VAL A 431 15.06 6.78 -7.83
N ASN A 432 14.45 6.30 -6.76
CA ASN A 432 13.15 5.64 -6.79
C ASN A 432 12.05 6.57 -6.29
N VAL A 433 10.96 6.60 -7.03
CA VAL A 433 9.79 7.44 -6.78
C VAL A 433 8.60 6.56 -6.54
N HIS A 434 8.02 6.63 -5.33
CA HIS A 434 6.81 5.87 -5.02
C HIS A 434 5.59 6.37 -5.79
N GLY A 435 4.60 5.49 -6.00
CA GLY A 435 3.30 5.83 -6.56
C GLY A 435 2.35 6.43 -5.53
N GLY A 436 1.10 6.54 -5.89
CA GLY A 436 0.03 7.11 -5.09
C GLY A 436 -0.59 8.34 -5.76
N PRO A 437 -0.06 9.57 -5.64
CA PRO A 437 1.14 10.01 -4.93
C PRO A 437 1.04 10.08 -3.41
N THR A 438 -0.16 10.00 -2.83
CA THR A 438 -0.37 9.96 -1.37
C THR A 438 0.03 8.58 -0.82
N ALA A 439 1.32 8.37 -0.65
CA ALA A 439 1.96 7.16 -0.11
C ALA A 439 3.25 7.56 0.63
N THR A 440 4.10 6.61 1.00
CA THR A 440 5.39 6.89 1.62
C THR A 440 6.38 5.76 1.37
N ALA A 441 7.65 6.10 1.15
CA ALA A 441 8.76 5.17 1.24
C ALA A 441 9.14 5.00 2.71
N VAL A 442 9.25 3.76 3.16
CA VAL A 442 9.62 3.41 4.53
C VAL A 442 10.97 2.70 4.56
N PRO A 443 11.83 2.96 5.57
CA PRO A 443 13.12 2.29 5.66
C PRO A 443 12.94 0.83 6.08
N GLY A 444 13.86 -0.03 5.66
CA GLY A 444 13.87 -1.44 6.06
C GLY A 444 14.64 -2.32 5.10
N TYR A 445 14.68 -3.62 5.43
CA TYR A 445 15.27 -4.62 4.55
C TYR A 445 14.31 -4.99 3.42
N ASP A 446 14.67 -4.62 2.21
CA ASP A 446 13.91 -4.92 1.00
C ASP A 446 14.82 -5.54 -0.07
N LEU A 447 14.54 -6.78 -0.47
CA LEU A 447 15.31 -7.46 -1.53
C LEU A 447 15.30 -6.70 -2.86
N ARG A 448 14.27 -5.89 -3.11
CA ARG A 448 14.17 -5.07 -4.32
C ARG A 448 15.22 -3.94 -4.31
N ILE A 449 15.51 -3.37 -3.15
CA ILE A 449 16.58 -2.38 -2.95
C ILE A 449 17.94 -3.09 -2.91
N GLN A 450 18.05 -4.17 -2.14
CA GLN A 450 19.30 -4.95 -2.03
C GLN A 450 19.74 -5.53 -3.38
N TYR A 451 18.82 -5.79 -4.31
CA TYR A 451 19.15 -6.19 -5.69
C TYR A 451 20.07 -5.18 -6.39
N TRP A 452 19.82 -3.90 -6.22
CA TRP A 452 20.60 -2.81 -6.81
C TRP A 452 21.89 -2.55 -6.04
N THR A 453 21.78 -2.40 -4.72
CA THR A 453 22.92 -2.01 -3.89
C THR A 453 24.02 -3.08 -3.87
N SER A 454 23.65 -4.36 -3.89
CA SER A 454 24.60 -5.48 -3.98
C SER A 454 25.33 -5.59 -5.34
N ARG A 455 24.84 -4.88 -6.36
CA ARG A 455 25.48 -4.79 -7.68
C ARG A 455 26.34 -3.54 -7.84
N GLY A 456 26.47 -2.74 -6.78
CA GLY A 456 27.27 -1.51 -6.77
C GLY A 456 26.52 -0.26 -7.20
N PHE A 457 25.19 -0.24 -7.10
CA PHE A 457 24.39 0.98 -7.29
C PHE A 457 24.08 1.61 -5.93
N GLY A 458 24.19 2.93 -5.82
CA GLY A 458 23.49 3.67 -4.78
C GLY A 458 21.99 3.72 -5.08
N TYR A 459 21.16 3.80 -4.04
CA TYR A 459 19.71 3.86 -4.20
C TYR A 459 19.13 4.93 -3.28
N LEU A 460 18.38 5.88 -3.84
CA LEU A 460 17.66 6.93 -3.10
C LEU A 460 16.17 6.69 -3.22
N ASP A 461 15.52 6.39 -2.11
CA ASP A 461 14.06 6.23 -2.02
C ASP A 461 13.46 7.55 -1.53
N VAL A 462 12.76 8.26 -2.43
CA VAL A 462 12.35 9.65 -2.21
C VAL A 462 10.98 9.71 -1.57
N ASN A 463 10.85 10.49 -0.50
CA ASN A 463 9.59 10.98 0.06
C ASN A 463 9.43 12.45 -0.36
N TYR A 464 8.94 12.69 -1.57
CA TYR A 464 8.70 14.02 -2.11
C TYR A 464 7.54 14.72 -1.39
N ARG A 465 7.41 16.03 -1.50
CA ARG A 465 6.25 16.78 -1.02
C ARG A 465 4.97 16.23 -1.64
N GLY A 466 4.02 15.82 -0.81
CA GLY A 466 2.86 15.00 -1.15
C GLY A 466 2.86 13.65 -0.44
N SER A 467 4.05 13.18 0.02
CA SER A 467 4.17 11.93 0.77
C SER A 467 3.52 12.03 2.14
N MET A 468 3.09 10.86 2.65
CA MET A 468 2.60 10.69 4.01
C MET A 468 3.77 10.60 5.01
N GLY A 469 3.46 10.68 6.33
CA GLY A 469 4.44 10.48 7.40
C GLY A 469 5.12 11.77 7.89
N TYR A 470 4.94 12.90 7.20
CA TYR A 470 5.54 14.20 7.53
C TYR A 470 4.48 15.28 7.87
N GLY A 471 3.28 14.86 8.24
CA GLY A 471 2.16 15.74 8.57
C GLY A 471 1.29 16.14 7.38
N THR A 472 0.11 16.69 7.70
CA THR A 472 -0.90 17.08 6.69
C THR A 472 -0.42 18.19 5.77
N GLY A 473 0.37 19.15 6.29
CA GLY A 473 0.93 20.24 5.48
C GLY A 473 1.88 19.74 4.39
N TYR A 474 2.73 18.75 4.70
CA TYR A 474 3.63 18.14 3.73
C TYR A 474 2.88 17.40 2.62
N ARG A 475 1.86 16.63 2.99
CA ARG A 475 0.99 15.94 2.03
C ARG A 475 0.27 16.94 1.12
N LYS A 476 -0.36 17.96 1.70
CA LYS A 476 -1.13 18.96 0.95
C LYS A 476 -0.28 19.87 0.07
N ALA A 477 1.03 19.94 0.28
CA ALA A 477 1.92 20.74 -0.55
C ALA A 477 1.87 20.34 -2.05
N LEU A 478 1.47 19.11 -2.36
CA LEU A 478 1.36 18.64 -3.74
C LEU A 478 0.04 19.04 -4.44
N GLU A 479 -0.99 19.48 -3.68
CA GLU A 479 -2.26 19.92 -4.26
C GLU A 479 -2.04 21.08 -5.25
N GLY A 480 -2.50 20.92 -6.50
CA GLY A 480 -2.23 21.84 -7.61
C GLY A 480 -0.77 21.88 -8.10
N LYS A 481 0.12 21.02 -7.59
CA LYS A 481 1.56 21.03 -7.89
C LYS A 481 2.13 19.69 -8.38
N TRP A 482 1.31 18.69 -8.59
CA TRP A 482 1.74 17.38 -9.11
C TRP A 482 2.40 17.50 -10.48
N GLY A 483 3.53 16.82 -10.68
CA GLY A 483 4.44 16.98 -11.82
C GLY A 483 5.36 18.18 -11.73
N ILE A 484 5.31 18.96 -10.62
CA ILE A 484 6.22 20.06 -10.34
C ILE A 484 7.03 19.76 -9.07
N TYR A 485 6.39 19.74 -7.91
CA TYR A 485 7.09 19.60 -6.64
C TYR A 485 7.67 18.20 -6.44
N ASP A 486 6.95 17.17 -6.81
CA ASP A 486 7.43 15.79 -6.80
C ASP A 486 8.63 15.58 -7.74
N ALA A 487 8.60 16.15 -8.94
CA ALA A 487 9.71 16.12 -9.88
C ALA A 487 10.92 16.91 -9.37
N ASP A 488 10.72 18.15 -8.89
CA ASP A 488 11.79 19.02 -8.36
C ASP A 488 12.45 18.38 -7.13
N ASP A 489 11.69 17.77 -6.24
CA ASP A 489 12.22 17.13 -5.05
C ASP A 489 13.11 15.92 -5.40
N CYS A 490 12.76 15.14 -6.42
CA CYS A 490 13.59 14.06 -6.93
C CYS A 490 14.89 14.57 -7.58
N VAL A 491 14.81 15.65 -8.37
CA VAL A 491 15.98 16.32 -8.98
C VAL A 491 16.93 16.84 -7.90
N ASN A 492 16.39 17.57 -6.91
CA ASN A 492 17.19 18.13 -5.83
C ASN A 492 17.80 17.05 -4.92
N GLY A 493 17.10 15.94 -4.69
CA GLY A 493 17.62 14.79 -3.95
C GLY A 493 18.80 14.13 -4.65
N ALA A 494 18.71 13.91 -5.95
CA ALA A 494 19.83 13.42 -6.76
C ALA A 494 21.03 14.38 -6.70
N GLN A 495 20.79 15.68 -6.91
CA GLN A 495 21.84 16.70 -6.87
C GLN A 495 22.51 16.79 -5.49
N HIS A 496 21.72 16.67 -4.40
CA HIS A 496 22.24 16.65 -3.03
C HIS A 496 23.29 15.54 -2.82
N LEU A 497 23.03 14.33 -3.33
CA LEU A 497 23.98 13.21 -3.23
C LEU A 497 25.21 13.41 -4.13
N VAL A 498 25.05 14.08 -5.29
CA VAL A 498 26.18 14.48 -6.17
C VAL A 498 27.07 15.49 -5.46
N ASP A 499 26.49 16.53 -4.87
CA ASP A 499 27.22 17.58 -4.17
C ASP A 499 27.95 17.06 -2.93
N ALA A 500 27.38 16.03 -2.28
CA ALA A 500 28.01 15.30 -1.19
C ALA A 500 29.16 14.36 -1.65
N GLY A 501 29.37 14.20 -2.96
CA GLY A 501 30.41 13.33 -3.52
C GLY A 501 30.13 11.82 -3.33
N LEU A 502 28.87 11.43 -3.14
CA LEU A 502 28.47 10.04 -2.88
C LEU A 502 28.19 9.24 -4.16
N VAL A 503 27.85 9.93 -5.27
CA VAL A 503 27.40 9.30 -6.51
C VAL A 503 27.97 9.98 -7.77
N ASP A 504 28.08 9.24 -8.88
CA ASP A 504 28.59 9.74 -10.17
C ASP A 504 27.50 10.56 -10.90
N PRO A 505 27.69 11.87 -11.12
CA PRO A 505 26.70 12.74 -11.78
C PRO A 505 26.42 12.34 -13.25
N ARG A 506 27.23 11.46 -13.85
CA ARG A 506 27.05 10.97 -15.23
C ARG A 506 26.24 9.69 -15.27
N ARG A 507 25.93 9.06 -14.14
CA ARG A 507 25.27 7.77 -14.03
C ARG A 507 24.12 7.82 -12.99
N ILE A 508 23.11 8.66 -13.27
CA ILE A 508 21.95 8.85 -12.41
C ILE A 508 20.70 8.44 -13.17
N ALA A 509 20.00 7.39 -12.67
CA ALA A 509 18.69 6.99 -13.17
C ALA A 509 17.59 7.44 -12.23
N ILE A 510 16.41 7.74 -12.80
CA ILE A 510 15.16 7.88 -12.06
C ILE A 510 14.20 6.75 -12.48
N ARG A 511 13.51 6.15 -11.51
CA ARG A 511 12.51 5.10 -11.76
C ARG A 511 11.30 5.27 -10.86
N GLY A 512 10.12 4.84 -11.34
CA GLY A 512 8.89 4.90 -10.56
C GLY A 512 7.74 4.13 -11.23
N GLY A 513 6.67 3.91 -10.49
CA GLY A 513 5.47 3.27 -11.00
C GLY A 513 4.22 4.11 -10.73
N SER A 514 3.19 4.00 -11.61
CA SER A 514 1.93 4.73 -11.47
C SER A 514 2.17 6.26 -11.39
N ALA A 515 1.69 6.93 -10.35
CA ALA A 515 2.01 8.34 -10.11
C ALA A 515 3.52 8.62 -10.07
N GLY A 516 4.34 7.70 -9.50
CA GLY A 516 5.80 7.81 -9.55
C GLY A 516 6.35 7.72 -10.98
N GLY A 517 5.71 6.95 -11.86
CA GLY A 517 6.04 6.91 -13.28
C GLY A 517 5.73 8.23 -14.02
N PHE A 518 4.66 8.92 -13.64
CA PHE A 518 4.37 10.28 -14.09
C PHE A 518 5.45 11.27 -13.60
N THR A 519 5.81 11.20 -12.32
CA THR A 519 6.90 12.02 -11.76
C THR A 519 8.23 11.79 -12.49
N VAL A 520 8.56 10.53 -12.84
CA VAL A 520 9.73 10.21 -13.68
C VAL A 520 9.69 10.97 -14.99
N LEU A 521 8.59 10.88 -15.73
CA LEU A 521 8.42 11.53 -17.03
C LEU A 521 8.47 13.06 -16.90
N SER A 522 7.82 13.61 -15.87
CA SER A 522 7.86 15.04 -15.57
C SER A 522 9.27 15.53 -15.22
N ALA A 523 10.04 14.74 -14.47
CA ALA A 523 11.39 15.09 -14.08
C ALA A 523 12.36 15.13 -15.26
N ILE A 524 12.29 14.15 -16.17
CA ILE A 524 13.19 14.08 -17.34
C ILE A 524 12.84 15.05 -18.47
N SER A 525 11.60 15.56 -18.52
CA SER A 525 11.23 16.63 -19.45
C SER A 525 11.65 18.01 -18.96
N ARG A 526 12.00 18.16 -17.67
CA ARG A 526 12.29 19.46 -17.03
C ARG A 526 13.72 19.63 -16.54
N SER A 527 14.49 18.54 -16.44
CA SER A 527 15.83 18.54 -15.86
C SER A 527 16.78 17.60 -16.60
N SER A 528 18.05 18.00 -16.68
CA SER A 528 19.13 17.21 -17.26
C SER A 528 19.97 16.44 -16.22
N VAL A 529 19.55 16.39 -14.96
CA VAL A 529 20.26 15.66 -13.89
C VAL A 529 20.27 14.15 -14.14
N PHE A 530 19.16 13.62 -14.67
CA PHE A 530 19.04 12.19 -14.97
C PHE A 530 19.64 11.84 -16.32
N THR A 531 20.31 10.71 -16.40
CA THR A 531 20.97 10.18 -17.61
C THR A 531 20.33 8.86 -18.10
N ALA A 532 19.39 8.32 -17.35
CA ALA A 532 18.53 7.19 -17.71
C ALA A 532 17.21 7.27 -16.92
N ALA A 533 16.12 6.70 -17.47
CA ALA A 533 14.83 6.69 -16.80
C ALA A 533 14.07 5.38 -17.04
N SER A 534 13.26 4.96 -16.06
CA SER A 534 12.33 3.82 -16.18
C SER A 534 10.97 4.17 -15.60
N SER A 535 9.91 4.13 -16.42
CA SER A 535 8.54 4.38 -15.99
C SER A 535 7.70 3.10 -16.13
N CYS A 536 7.20 2.59 -14.99
CA CYS A 536 6.32 1.44 -14.94
C CYS A 536 4.87 1.90 -14.86
N PHE A 537 4.02 1.51 -15.80
CA PHE A 537 2.60 1.87 -15.85
C PHE A 537 2.34 3.32 -15.43
N GLY A 538 3.23 4.23 -15.87
CA GLY A 538 3.17 5.65 -15.54
C GLY A 538 2.17 6.40 -16.41
N VAL A 539 1.56 7.42 -15.83
CA VAL A 539 0.64 8.31 -16.54
C VAL A 539 1.41 9.17 -17.54
N THR A 540 0.99 9.19 -18.80
CA THR A 540 1.60 9.98 -19.88
C THR A 540 0.68 11.09 -20.39
N ASP A 541 -0.65 10.90 -20.27
CA ASP A 541 -1.70 11.81 -20.71
C ASP A 541 -2.76 11.96 -19.60
N LEU A 542 -2.78 13.11 -18.96
CA LEU A 542 -3.67 13.42 -17.83
C LEU A 542 -5.14 13.51 -18.25
N LYS A 543 -5.44 14.13 -19.40
CA LYS A 543 -6.83 14.21 -19.91
C LYS A 543 -7.41 12.83 -20.19
N ARG A 544 -6.59 11.96 -20.76
CA ARG A 544 -7.00 10.58 -20.98
C ARG A 544 -7.23 9.85 -19.66
N LEU A 545 -6.35 10.03 -18.69
CA LEU A 545 -6.52 9.42 -17.36
C LEU A 545 -7.83 9.88 -16.70
N VAL A 546 -8.12 11.17 -16.66
CA VAL A 546 -9.38 11.72 -16.11
C VAL A 546 -10.61 11.09 -16.74
N ARG A 547 -10.57 10.80 -18.07
CA ARG A 547 -11.69 10.18 -18.79
C ARG A 547 -11.88 8.70 -18.54
N THR A 548 -10.83 8.00 -18.10
CA THR A 548 -10.81 6.52 -18.03
C THR A 548 -10.63 5.97 -16.64
N THR A 549 -10.30 6.83 -15.66
CA THR A 549 -10.09 6.40 -14.28
C THR A 549 -11.39 5.94 -13.60
N HIS A 550 -11.27 5.18 -12.55
CA HIS A 550 -12.39 4.65 -11.78
C HIS A 550 -12.91 5.64 -10.73
N LYS A 551 -14.11 5.38 -10.18
CA LYS A 551 -14.82 6.26 -9.25
C LYS A 551 -13.93 6.77 -8.10
N PHE A 552 -13.14 5.90 -7.46
CA PHE A 552 -12.33 6.30 -6.30
C PHE A 552 -11.34 7.43 -6.62
N GLU A 553 -10.79 7.49 -7.83
CA GLU A 553 -9.83 8.52 -8.25
C GLU A 553 -10.42 9.58 -9.19
N SER A 554 -11.70 9.52 -9.54
CA SER A 554 -12.29 10.36 -10.58
C SER A 554 -12.12 11.87 -10.33
N HIS A 555 -12.03 12.30 -9.08
CA HIS A 555 -11.79 13.68 -8.66
C HIS A 555 -10.40 13.95 -8.10
N TYR A 556 -9.63 12.89 -7.78
CA TYR A 556 -8.32 13.02 -7.16
C TYR A 556 -7.29 13.70 -8.07
N ILE A 557 -7.29 13.35 -9.36
CA ILE A 557 -6.40 13.99 -10.35
C ILE A 557 -6.66 15.48 -10.41
N GLY A 558 -7.94 15.90 -10.40
CA GLY A 558 -8.33 17.29 -10.38
C GLY A 558 -7.81 18.03 -9.13
N GLN A 559 -7.82 17.41 -7.96
CA GLN A 559 -7.25 17.96 -6.74
C GLN A 559 -5.72 18.14 -6.89
N LEU A 560 -5.02 17.13 -7.39
CA LEU A 560 -3.57 17.17 -7.62
C LEU A 560 -3.16 18.21 -8.66
N MET A 561 -4.01 18.45 -9.66
CA MET A 561 -3.79 19.44 -10.72
C MET A 561 -4.29 20.84 -10.37
N GLY A 562 -5.14 20.97 -9.34
CA GLY A 562 -5.75 22.23 -8.92
C GLY A 562 -6.95 22.64 -9.75
N THR A 563 -7.55 21.73 -10.55
CA THR A 563 -8.71 21.96 -11.37
C THR A 563 -9.55 20.70 -11.52
N GLN A 564 -10.88 20.84 -11.51
CA GLN A 564 -11.82 19.76 -11.85
C GLN A 564 -12.33 19.88 -13.31
N ASP A 565 -11.89 20.91 -14.04
CA ASP A 565 -12.27 21.11 -15.43
C ASP A 565 -11.34 20.30 -16.35
N ILE A 566 -11.92 19.33 -17.08
CA ILE A 566 -11.18 18.49 -18.01
C ILE A 566 -10.61 19.26 -19.22
N ASP A 567 -11.17 20.42 -19.51
CA ASP A 567 -10.72 21.28 -20.62
C ASP A 567 -9.68 22.31 -20.15
N ASP A 568 -9.34 22.34 -18.86
CA ASP A 568 -8.30 23.23 -18.35
C ASP A 568 -6.95 22.94 -19.04
N PRO A 569 -6.27 23.99 -19.56
CA PRO A 569 -4.99 23.85 -20.24
C PRO A 569 -3.89 23.19 -19.39
N VAL A 570 -3.96 23.29 -18.06
CA VAL A 570 -2.96 22.72 -17.14
C VAL A 570 -2.80 21.21 -17.33
N LEU A 571 -3.88 20.51 -17.74
CA LEU A 571 -3.82 19.06 -18.00
C LEU A 571 -2.97 18.76 -19.24
N ASP A 572 -3.06 19.57 -20.28
CA ASP A 572 -2.19 19.44 -21.47
C ASP A 572 -0.76 19.89 -21.16
N GLU A 573 -0.59 21.01 -20.45
CA GLU A 573 0.70 21.59 -20.09
C GLU A 573 1.56 20.66 -19.21
N ARG A 574 0.92 19.79 -18.42
CA ARG A 574 1.62 18.84 -17.55
C ARG A 574 1.59 17.40 -18.02
N SER A 575 0.96 17.10 -19.17
CA SER A 575 0.96 15.77 -19.76
C SER A 575 2.29 15.48 -20.45
N PRO A 576 3.09 14.50 -19.99
CA PRO A 576 4.40 14.20 -20.59
C PRO A 576 4.37 13.92 -22.09
N ILE A 577 3.28 13.38 -22.60
CA ILE A 577 3.10 13.09 -24.04
C ILE A 577 3.17 14.37 -24.91
N ASN A 578 2.92 15.54 -24.32
CA ASN A 578 2.98 16.83 -25.02
C ASN A 578 4.38 17.48 -24.94
N HIS A 579 5.36 16.81 -24.31
CA HIS A 579 6.73 17.28 -24.08
C HIS A 579 7.80 16.34 -24.66
N ILE A 580 7.47 15.63 -25.74
CA ILE A 580 8.36 14.64 -26.37
C ILE A 580 9.71 15.24 -26.76
N GLU A 581 9.72 16.49 -27.28
CA GLU A 581 10.92 17.21 -27.72
C GLU A 581 11.86 17.62 -26.55
N ASP A 582 11.34 17.67 -25.32
CA ASP A 582 12.10 17.97 -24.11
C ASP A 582 12.75 16.71 -23.50
N ILE A 583 12.30 15.52 -23.90
CA ILE A 583 12.79 14.23 -23.37
C ILE A 583 13.95 13.73 -24.22
N ASN A 584 15.16 14.02 -23.77
CA ASN A 584 16.40 13.57 -24.42
C ASN A 584 17.12 12.45 -23.65
N VAL A 585 16.53 11.99 -22.54
CA VAL A 585 17.07 10.93 -21.69
C VAL A 585 16.62 9.57 -22.18
N PRO A 586 17.49 8.55 -22.31
CA PRO A 586 17.08 7.18 -22.59
C PRO A 586 15.99 6.72 -21.62
N LEU A 587 14.87 6.21 -22.14
CA LEU A 587 13.67 5.86 -21.37
C LEU A 587 13.25 4.40 -21.61
N LEU A 588 13.07 3.65 -20.52
CA LEU A 588 12.42 2.34 -20.53
C LEU A 588 10.97 2.48 -20.01
N LEU A 589 10.00 2.11 -20.82
CA LEU A 589 8.60 2.00 -20.47
C LEU A 589 8.25 0.54 -20.18
N ILE A 590 7.56 0.27 -19.07
CA ILE A 590 7.12 -1.07 -18.68
C ILE A 590 5.63 -1.02 -18.34
N GLN A 591 4.82 -1.90 -18.93
CA GLN A 591 3.36 -1.82 -18.85
C GLN A 591 2.71 -3.21 -18.74
N GLY A 592 1.58 -3.30 -18.01
CA GLY A 592 0.68 -4.45 -18.02
C GLY A 592 -0.35 -4.34 -19.15
N SER A 593 -0.63 -5.45 -19.87
CA SER A 593 -1.58 -5.41 -20.99
C SER A 593 -3.04 -5.27 -20.57
N GLU A 594 -3.37 -5.59 -19.30
CA GLU A 594 -4.73 -5.59 -18.73
C GLU A 594 -4.86 -4.58 -17.59
N ASP A 595 -4.12 -3.47 -17.65
CA ASP A 595 -4.13 -2.43 -16.64
C ASP A 595 -5.40 -1.58 -16.75
N PRO A 596 -6.33 -1.63 -15.76
CA PRO A 596 -7.57 -0.87 -15.79
C PRO A 596 -7.41 0.56 -15.23
N ILE A 597 -6.28 0.87 -14.59
CA ILE A 597 -6.02 2.16 -13.93
C ILE A 597 -5.28 3.09 -14.90
N VAL A 598 -4.15 2.63 -15.44
CA VAL A 598 -3.40 3.33 -16.49
C VAL A 598 -3.39 2.43 -17.73
N PRO A 599 -4.28 2.64 -18.71
CA PRO A 599 -4.39 1.78 -19.90
C PRO A 599 -3.10 1.70 -20.70
N ALA A 600 -2.81 0.49 -21.23
CA ALA A 600 -1.55 0.17 -21.94
C ALA A 600 -1.27 1.05 -23.15
N GLU A 601 -2.31 1.64 -23.73
CA GLU A 601 -2.20 2.59 -24.84
C GLU A 601 -1.46 3.87 -24.47
N GLN A 602 -1.44 4.28 -23.19
CA GLN A 602 -0.67 5.44 -22.75
C GLN A 602 0.84 5.20 -22.94
N ALA A 603 1.36 4.06 -22.44
CA ALA A 603 2.77 3.70 -22.63
C ALA A 603 3.11 3.47 -24.10
N THR A 604 2.22 2.84 -24.87
CA THR A 604 2.43 2.57 -26.29
C THR A 604 2.48 3.86 -27.11
N ALA A 605 1.58 4.83 -26.84
CA ALA A 605 1.57 6.13 -27.51
C ALA A 605 2.86 6.91 -27.22
N MET A 606 3.30 6.94 -25.97
CA MET A 606 4.55 7.59 -25.54
C MET A 606 5.78 6.96 -26.22
N TYR A 607 5.85 5.62 -26.26
CA TYR A 607 6.91 4.90 -26.96
C TYR A 607 6.98 5.26 -28.46
N GLN A 608 5.84 5.27 -29.15
CA GLN A 608 5.82 5.60 -30.58
C GLN A 608 6.27 7.04 -30.83
N ALA A 609 5.75 8.00 -30.06
CA ALA A 609 6.12 9.40 -30.20
C ALA A 609 7.62 9.63 -30.00
N LEU A 610 8.22 9.05 -28.95
CA LEU A 610 9.66 9.16 -28.69
C LEU A 610 10.50 8.48 -29.77
N LYS A 611 10.08 7.29 -30.24
CA LYS A 611 10.78 6.56 -31.31
C LYS A 611 10.79 7.36 -32.61
N GLU A 612 9.67 7.99 -32.99
CA GLU A 612 9.55 8.84 -34.17
C GLU A 612 10.35 10.13 -34.05
N ALA A 613 10.46 10.69 -32.82
CA ALA A 613 11.32 11.83 -32.51
C ALA A 613 12.82 11.49 -32.50
N GLY A 614 13.19 10.20 -32.60
CA GLY A 614 14.58 9.77 -32.57
C GLY A 614 15.20 9.69 -31.16
N ALA A 615 14.38 9.79 -30.10
CA ALA A 615 14.85 9.63 -28.74
C ALA A 615 15.14 8.14 -28.39
N PRO A 616 16.14 7.86 -27.57
CA PRO A 616 16.42 6.48 -27.12
C PRO A 616 15.29 5.95 -26.24
N VAL A 617 14.57 4.92 -26.69
CA VAL A 617 13.40 4.39 -25.98
C VAL A 617 13.26 2.87 -26.11
N ALA A 618 12.79 2.23 -25.04
CA ALA A 618 12.41 0.83 -25.01
C ALA A 618 11.00 0.67 -24.41
N LEU A 619 10.28 -0.37 -24.82
CA LEU A 619 8.97 -0.72 -24.26
C LEU A 619 8.89 -2.23 -24.00
N GLU A 620 8.52 -2.60 -22.79
CA GLU A 620 8.16 -3.96 -22.36
C GLU A 620 6.68 -4.00 -21.96
N VAL A 621 5.87 -4.83 -22.63
CA VAL A 621 4.46 -5.04 -22.30
C VAL A 621 4.26 -6.46 -21.79
N PHE A 622 3.81 -6.58 -20.55
CA PHE A 622 3.61 -7.87 -19.88
C PHE A 622 2.17 -8.35 -20.04
N GLN A 623 2.00 -9.45 -20.75
CA GLN A 623 0.68 -10.03 -21.03
C GLN A 623 0.04 -10.59 -19.77
N GLY A 624 -1.27 -10.31 -19.57
CA GLY A 624 -2.07 -10.78 -18.43
C GLY A 624 -1.79 -10.05 -17.11
N GLU A 625 -1.00 -8.96 -17.13
CA GLU A 625 -0.75 -8.13 -15.94
C GLU A 625 -1.62 -6.87 -15.94
N GLY A 626 -2.07 -6.52 -14.74
CA GLY A 626 -2.80 -5.29 -14.47
C GLY A 626 -1.88 -4.17 -13.95
N HIS A 627 -2.46 -3.30 -13.09
CA HIS A 627 -1.73 -2.22 -12.43
C HIS A 627 -0.87 -2.79 -11.29
N GLY A 628 0.37 -3.16 -11.61
CA GLY A 628 1.27 -3.92 -10.74
C GLY A 628 1.41 -5.39 -11.19
N PHE A 629 2.64 -5.89 -11.17
CA PHE A 629 2.96 -7.22 -11.69
C PHE A 629 2.85 -8.29 -10.61
N ARG A 630 2.21 -9.40 -10.95
CA ARG A 630 1.87 -10.49 -10.04
C ARG A 630 2.47 -11.83 -10.44
N LEU A 631 2.70 -12.03 -11.75
CA LEU A 631 3.28 -13.24 -12.29
C LEU A 631 4.80 -13.26 -12.10
N ALA A 632 5.33 -14.34 -11.54
CA ALA A 632 6.76 -14.46 -11.22
C ALA A 632 7.67 -14.21 -12.45
N ALA A 633 7.28 -14.69 -13.62
CA ALA A 633 8.02 -14.49 -14.86
C ALA A 633 8.13 -13.01 -15.25
N ASN A 634 7.03 -12.24 -15.11
CA ASN A 634 6.98 -10.84 -15.48
C ASN A 634 7.72 -9.96 -14.47
N ILE A 635 7.60 -10.28 -13.15
CA ILE A 635 8.39 -9.59 -12.11
C ILE A 635 9.88 -9.82 -12.35
N ARG A 636 10.31 -11.06 -12.63
CA ARG A 636 11.68 -11.38 -12.98
C ARG A 636 12.15 -10.58 -14.19
N ARG A 637 11.36 -10.60 -15.26
CA ARG A 637 11.64 -9.90 -16.52
C ARG A 637 11.81 -8.39 -16.33
N ARG A 638 11.04 -7.78 -15.44
CA ARG A 638 11.16 -6.36 -15.10
C ARG A 638 12.57 -6.02 -14.61
N TYR A 639 13.09 -6.77 -13.63
CA TYR A 639 14.43 -6.51 -13.06
C TYR A 639 15.55 -6.74 -14.08
N GLU A 640 15.42 -7.78 -14.91
CA GLU A 640 16.36 -8.09 -15.96
C GLU A 640 16.37 -6.98 -17.03
N ALA A 641 15.19 -6.47 -17.42
CA ALA A 641 15.05 -5.40 -18.38
C ALA A 641 15.66 -4.08 -17.87
N GLU A 642 15.35 -3.67 -16.61
CA GLU A 642 15.89 -2.45 -16.03
C GLU A 642 17.44 -2.55 -15.89
N LEU A 643 17.99 -3.65 -15.40
CA LEU A 643 19.43 -3.82 -15.26
C LEU A 643 20.15 -3.82 -16.62
N SER A 644 19.61 -4.54 -17.59
CA SER A 644 20.11 -4.54 -18.96
C SER A 644 20.09 -3.15 -19.58
N PHE A 645 19.00 -2.40 -19.38
CA PHE A 645 18.82 -1.06 -19.88
C PHE A 645 19.87 -0.09 -19.31
N TYR A 646 20.03 -0.04 -18.00
CA TYR A 646 21.01 0.86 -17.37
C TYR A 646 22.44 0.50 -17.75
N ARG A 647 22.78 -0.80 -17.82
CA ARG A 647 24.11 -1.23 -18.26
C ARG A 647 24.42 -0.82 -19.71
N GLN A 648 23.45 -0.91 -20.62
CA GLN A 648 23.60 -0.45 -22.01
C GLN A 648 23.79 1.07 -22.09
N VAL A 649 22.91 1.85 -21.44
CA VAL A 649 22.97 3.32 -21.46
C VAL A 649 24.29 3.85 -20.91
N TRP A 650 24.77 3.27 -19.82
CA TRP A 650 26.01 3.73 -19.17
C TRP A 650 27.26 2.94 -19.60
N ARG A 651 27.12 2.00 -20.53
CA ARG A 651 28.21 1.15 -21.03
C ARG A 651 28.95 0.41 -19.91
N ILE A 652 28.21 -0.04 -18.87
CA ILE A 652 28.75 -0.79 -17.75
C ILE A 652 28.98 -2.24 -18.20
N GLY A 653 30.20 -2.78 -17.99
CA GLY A 653 30.56 -4.17 -18.31
C GLY A 653 30.92 -4.45 -19.79
N ALA A 654 30.94 -3.44 -20.65
CA ALA A 654 31.25 -3.61 -22.07
C ALA A 654 32.68 -4.19 -22.35
N ALA A 655 33.55 -4.20 -21.33
CA ALA A 655 34.94 -4.71 -21.45
C ALA A 655 35.15 -6.14 -20.89
N SER A 656 34.14 -6.79 -20.30
CA SER A 656 34.29 -8.06 -19.56
C SER A 656 33.33 -9.17 -19.98
N SER A 657 33.10 -9.38 -21.28
CA SER A 657 32.21 -10.44 -21.77
C SER A 657 32.76 -11.89 -21.58
N GLU A 658 33.87 -12.08 -20.89
CA GLU A 658 34.51 -13.40 -20.71
C GLU A 658 34.41 -13.98 -19.28
N ALA A 659 33.82 -13.30 -18.31
CA ALA A 659 33.87 -13.71 -16.90
C ALA A 659 32.51 -14.00 -16.22
N GLU A 660 31.39 -13.95 -16.93
CA GLU A 660 30.10 -14.33 -16.35
C GLU A 660 29.90 -15.85 -16.46
N GLY A 661 29.78 -16.51 -15.29
CA GLY A 661 29.52 -17.95 -15.21
C GLY A 661 28.24 -18.30 -15.97
N GLN A 662 28.35 -19.36 -16.75
CA GLN A 662 27.34 -19.98 -17.59
C GLN A 662 26.13 -20.42 -16.79
N ASP A 663 25.10 -19.59 -16.53
CA ASP A 663 23.76 -20.08 -16.13
C ASP A 663 22.64 -19.02 -16.13
N GLU A 664 22.88 -17.76 -16.49
CA GLU A 664 21.78 -16.81 -16.79
C GLU A 664 21.87 -16.45 -18.29
N GLU A 665 20.83 -16.83 -19.06
CA GLU A 665 20.54 -16.20 -20.35
C GLU A 665 20.48 -14.71 -20.13
N THR A 666 21.51 -13.96 -20.48
CA THR A 666 21.61 -12.51 -20.30
C THR A 666 20.55 -11.86 -21.20
N PHE A 667 19.40 -11.58 -20.59
CA PHE A 667 18.35 -10.84 -21.29
C PHE A 667 18.86 -9.45 -21.65
N THR A 668 18.70 -9.09 -22.91
CA THR A 668 19.03 -7.75 -23.43
C THR A 668 17.76 -7.07 -23.92
N VAL A 669 17.38 -5.97 -23.26
CA VAL A 669 16.27 -5.15 -23.74
C VAL A 669 16.70 -4.41 -25.01
N LYS A 670 15.80 -4.37 -26.01
CA LYS A 670 16.06 -3.60 -27.25
C LYS A 670 15.73 -2.14 -27.01
N VAL A 671 16.74 -1.27 -27.09
CA VAL A 671 16.55 0.18 -27.02
C VAL A 671 16.64 0.75 -28.42
N GLU A 672 15.55 1.32 -28.92
CA GLU A 672 15.52 2.03 -30.21
C GLU A 672 16.33 3.32 -30.10
N ASN A 673 16.98 3.75 -31.19
CA ASN A 673 17.73 5.01 -31.29
C ASN A 673 18.89 5.18 -30.28
N LEU A 674 19.34 4.14 -29.57
CA LEU A 674 20.53 4.20 -28.72
C LEU A 674 21.79 4.04 -29.58
N HIS A 675 22.70 5.02 -29.59
CA HIS A 675 23.92 5.09 -30.41
C HIS A 675 25.22 4.95 -29.62
#